data_66906d97e74e680c187c44c7dfa05570
#
_entry.id   66906d97e74e680c187c44c7dfa05570
#
_cell.length_a   1.000
_cell.length_b   1.000
_cell.length_c   1.000
_cell.angle_alpha   90.00
_cell.angle_beta   90.00
_cell.angle_gamma   90.00
#
_symmetry.space_group_name_H-M   'P 1'
#
loop_
_entity.id
_entity.type
_entity.pdbx_description
1 polymer ?
#
loop_
_entity_poly.entity_id
_entity_poly.type
_entity_poly.pdbx_seq_one_letter_code
_entity_poly.pdbx_strand_id
1 'polypeptide(L)'
;MRLFIAEKPSLGREIAKGLGGGTNKGKYIEIGNGQDIVTWEFGHLLENYAPDDYDEKYKTNRLEDLPIIPSEWKMKLRGPDVKEQFDTIRRLVEKADSIVHAGDPDREGQLLVDELLEYLHNTKPVQRILLNALDEKSVKEALNDLRDNKDFVGLMNSARARSYADWLVGMNLSRAFSVPARNAGYPKALRIGRVKTPTMALVVRREEEIQKFKAVTYYQVQIDWRYQDAKIIRSLWQPDENIGGLDLEERLIDRSVAEGLLSKIQEANVSASISKIEKTTKKELQRLPYSLSALQVEAGKRFSYDPKTVLQCMQQLYEKKLTTYPRSDCDYLPENQFNDASEIIRGLTGVHEDLDMIAQNADLSIHSRAWNDKKISAHHAIIPTREKCDLGALDEKEQNLYLMVARAYLAQFYPEHIYQSTKLWIECANENFTATGKVILQDGWRSLYRKESSEDDTDGENSSLPNISKGEPVAYQAGSVLEKQTKPPTRFTPATLLQAMKEIHKHVKDKSLKNRLKSVSGIGTEATRATIIDSLIEADFLRLEKKFLVPTEQSYMMMKFLPDTITWPDTTALWEDELEDIKEGRKTVKEFIDGKLSTIQSCVNEAKWLKVDPPKNAVVCPDCGKVLVRRTGKNGYFWGCTGYPDCKKTYPDKKGKPDTEDHTVTCPACRTGRLRRLKGKYGYFWGCSDPDCRKNFRDKNGKPELPAMANH
;
A
#
# COMPACT_ATOMS: atom_id res chain seq x y z
N MET A 1 -11.59 28.53 -30.40
CA MET A 1 -11.32 28.46 -28.95
C MET A 1 -10.70 27.13 -28.62
N ARG A 2 -9.51 27.14 -28.02
CA ARG A 2 -8.84 25.94 -27.51
C ARG A 2 -9.16 25.76 -26.02
N LEU A 3 -9.60 24.56 -25.62
CA LEU A 3 -10.03 24.27 -24.26
C LEU A 3 -9.03 23.34 -23.56
N PHE A 4 -8.47 23.78 -22.46
CA PHE A 4 -7.66 22.96 -21.57
C PHE A 4 -8.53 22.40 -20.44
N ILE A 5 -8.48 21.09 -20.22
CA ILE A 5 -9.18 20.41 -19.11
C ILE A 5 -8.13 19.81 -18.19
N ALA A 6 -7.94 20.43 -17.02
CA ALA A 6 -6.99 19.97 -16.00
C ALA A 6 -7.68 19.06 -14.99
N GLU A 7 -6.90 18.18 -14.32
CA GLU A 7 -7.43 17.29 -13.27
C GLU A 7 -7.90 18.05 -12.02
N LYS A 8 -7.29 19.21 -11.73
CA LYS A 8 -7.52 19.97 -10.50
C LYS A 8 -7.33 21.48 -10.70
N PRO A 9 -7.96 22.31 -9.84
CA PRO A 9 -7.89 23.77 -9.97
C PRO A 9 -6.48 24.35 -9.91
N SER A 10 -5.59 23.79 -9.08
CA SER A 10 -4.20 24.25 -8.96
C SER A 10 -3.45 24.12 -10.28
N LEU A 11 -3.55 22.94 -10.91
CA LEU A 11 -2.94 22.67 -12.21
C LEU A 11 -3.50 23.60 -13.30
N GLY A 12 -4.82 23.79 -13.34
CA GLY A 12 -5.46 24.72 -14.28
C GLY A 12 -4.95 26.16 -14.14
N ARG A 13 -4.72 26.63 -12.91
CA ARG A 13 -4.16 27.97 -12.68
C ARG A 13 -2.73 28.12 -13.20
N GLU A 14 -1.90 27.09 -13.04
CA GLU A 14 -0.50 27.15 -13.53
C GLU A 14 -0.46 27.09 -15.06
N ILE A 15 -1.29 26.29 -15.70
CA ILE A 15 -1.46 26.29 -17.17
C ILE A 15 -1.89 27.70 -17.64
N ALA A 16 -2.89 28.29 -16.99
CA ALA A 16 -3.35 29.63 -17.36
C ALA A 16 -2.26 30.71 -17.23
N LYS A 17 -1.42 30.63 -16.18
CA LYS A 17 -0.24 31.50 -16.04
C LYS A 17 0.77 31.29 -17.15
N GLY A 18 1.07 30.03 -17.50
CA GLY A 18 1.97 29.68 -18.61
C GLY A 18 1.49 30.23 -19.97
N LEU A 19 0.18 30.34 -20.16
CA LEU A 19 -0.46 30.95 -21.34
C LEU A 19 -0.51 32.50 -21.29
N GLY A 20 0.09 33.13 -20.29
CA GLY A 20 0.12 34.58 -20.15
C GLY A 20 -0.88 35.17 -19.16
N GLY A 21 -1.58 34.33 -18.41
CA GLY A 21 -2.63 34.76 -17.45
C GLY A 21 -3.97 35.06 -18.11
N GLY A 22 -4.99 35.28 -17.29
CA GLY A 22 -6.35 35.52 -17.79
C GLY A 22 -7.34 35.93 -16.73
N THR A 23 -8.60 36.07 -17.13
CA THR A 23 -9.72 36.46 -16.26
C THR A 23 -10.36 35.22 -15.64
N ASN A 24 -10.32 35.13 -14.32
CA ASN A 24 -10.98 34.07 -13.57
C ASN A 24 -12.52 34.26 -13.58
N LYS A 25 -13.22 33.24 -14.07
CA LYS A 25 -14.69 33.15 -14.13
C LYS A 25 -15.28 32.19 -13.10
N GLY A 26 -14.49 31.83 -12.07
CA GLY A 26 -14.89 30.91 -11.00
C GLY A 26 -14.61 29.46 -11.34
N LYS A 27 -15.24 28.91 -12.36
CA LYS A 27 -15.11 27.51 -12.80
C LYS A 27 -14.12 27.29 -13.94
N TYR A 28 -13.62 28.38 -14.53
CA TYR A 28 -12.63 28.39 -15.61
C TYR A 28 -11.90 29.73 -15.66
N ILE A 29 -10.81 29.79 -16.38
CA ILE A 29 -10.04 31.00 -16.67
C ILE A 29 -10.06 31.24 -18.17
N GLU A 30 -10.41 32.47 -18.56
CA GLU A 30 -10.47 32.92 -19.94
C GLU A 30 -9.20 33.73 -20.29
N ILE A 31 -8.54 33.37 -21.40
CA ILE A 31 -7.24 33.90 -21.82
C ILE A 31 -7.34 34.42 -23.25
N GLY A 32 -6.67 35.52 -23.54
CA GLY A 32 -6.59 36.07 -24.91
C GLY A 32 -7.98 36.39 -25.52
N ASN A 33 -8.89 37.03 -24.79
CA ASN A 33 -10.27 37.32 -25.22
C ASN A 33 -11.03 36.04 -25.68
N GLY A 34 -10.81 34.92 -24.99
CA GLY A 34 -11.50 33.66 -25.26
C GLY A 34 -10.87 32.80 -26.35
N GLN A 35 -9.63 33.07 -26.76
CA GLN A 35 -8.88 32.18 -27.64
C GLN A 35 -8.56 30.87 -26.94
N ASP A 36 -8.10 30.96 -25.68
CA ASP A 36 -7.84 29.83 -24.79
C ASP A 36 -8.72 29.90 -23.55
N ILE A 37 -9.26 28.76 -23.15
CA ILE A 37 -9.96 28.59 -21.89
C ILE A 37 -9.34 27.43 -21.12
N VAL A 38 -9.08 27.63 -19.82
CA VAL A 38 -8.61 26.58 -18.92
C VAL A 38 -9.68 26.30 -17.89
N THR A 39 -10.19 25.07 -17.87
CA THR A 39 -11.09 24.55 -16.83
C THR A 39 -10.46 23.35 -16.13
N TRP A 40 -11.14 22.80 -15.14
CA TRP A 40 -10.60 21.71 -14.35
C TRP A 40 -11.69 20.80 -13.79
N GLU A 41 -11.29 19.60 -13.41
CA GLU A 41 -12.09 18.68 -12.62
C GLU A 41 -11.73 18.78 -11.13
N PHE A 42 -12.40 17.99 -10.28
CA PHE A 42 -12.09 17.81 -8.85
C PHE A 42 -11.82 16.34 -8.56
N GLY A 43 -10.97 15.69 -9.35
CA GLY A 43 -10.92 14.26 -9.49
C GLY A 43 -12.09 13.75 -10.33
N HIS A 44 -12.38 12.45 -10.33
CA HIS A 44 -13.46 11.87 -11.13
C HIS A 44 -14.80 12.58 -10.91
N LEU A 45 -15.38 13.12 -11.96
CA LEU A 45 -16.76 13.64 -11.98
C LEU A 45 -17.77 12.52 -12.24
N LEU A 46 -17.32 11.43 -12.84
CA LEU A 46 -18.09 10.25 -13.19
C LEU A 46 -17.73 9.07 -12.27
N GLU A 47 -18.65 8.13 -12.15
CA GLU A 47 -18.44 6.84 -11.50
C GLU A 47 -19.16 5.73 -12.27
N ASN A 48 -18.63 4.50 -12.22
CA ASN A 48 -19.32 3.34 -12.78
C ASN A 48 -20.67 3.14 -12.08
N TYR A 49 -21.66 2.68 -12.80
CA TYR A 49 -22.94 2.27 -12.22
C TYR A 49 -22.71 1.30 -11.05
N ALA A 50 -23.45 1.52 -9.97
CA ALA A 50 -23.58 0.52 -8.90
C ALA A 50 -24.47 -0.64 -9.41
N PRO A 51 -24.41 -1.81 -8.75
CA PRO A 51 -25.26 -2.93 -9.16
C PRO A 51 -26.74 -2.61 -9.32
N ASP A 52 -27.30 -1.85 -8.41
CA ASP A 52 -28.71 -1.45 -8.42
C ASP A 52 -29.07 -0.37 -9.46
N ASP A 53 -28.10 0.31 -10.05
CA ASP A 53 -28.30 1.14 -11.23
C ASP A 53 -28.53 0.31 -12.49
N TYR A 54 -28.02 -0.94 -12.53
CA TYR A 54 -28.26 -1.86 -13.63
C TYR A 54 -29.61 -2.60 -13.50
N ASP A 55 -29.93 -3.06 -12.29
CA ASP A 55 -31.20 -3.75 -12.01
C ASP A 55 -31.57 -3.58 -10.52
N GLU A 56 -32.80 -3.16 -10.25
CA GLU A 56 -33.29 -2.91 -8.89
C GLU A 56 -33.23 -4.15 -7.96
N LYS A 57 -33.27 -5.39 -8.53
CA LYS A 57 -33.09 -6.62 -7.75
C LYS A 57 -31.78 -6.67 -6.98
N TYR A 58 -30.73 -6.01 -7.48
CA TYR A 58 -29.42 -5.96 -6.85
C TYR A 58 -29.33 -5.02 -5.62
N LYS A 59 -30.41 -4.32 -5.25
CA LYS A 59 -30.48 -3.62 -3.94
C LYS A 59 -30.36 -4.57 -2.76
N THR A 60 -30.81 -5.80 -2.93
CA THR A 60 -30.64 -6.87 -1.93
C THR A 60 -29.49 -7.78 -2.31
N ASN A 61 -28.61 -8.10 -1.34
CA ASN A 61 -27.52 -9.02 -1.57
C ASN A 61 -28.03 -10.46 -1.48
N ARG A 62 -28.24 -11.11 -2.62
CA ARG A 62 -28.63 -12.53 -2.71
C ARG A 62 -27.53 -13.29 -3.43
N LEU A 63 -27.23 -14.51 -2.98
CA LEU A 63 -26.20 -15.36 -3.59
C LEU A 63 -26.58 -15.88 -4.96
N GLU A 64 -27.88 -16.07 -5.22
CA GLU A 64 -28.43 -16.53 -6.48
C GLU A 64 -28.28 -15.52 -7.62
N ASP A 65 -28.18 -14.22 -7.28
CA ASP A 65 -28.00 -13.13 -8.24
C ASP A 65 -26.54 -12.90 -8.65
N LEU A 66 -25.60 -13.66 -8.08
CA LEU A 66 -24.16 -13.48 -8.30
C LEU A 66 -23.60 -14.56 -9.25
N PRO A 67 -22.63 -14.21 -10.11
CA PRO A 67 -21.98 -12.90 -10.22
C PRO A 67 -22.78 -11.90 -11.05
N ILE A 68 -22.69 -10.61 -10.68
CA ILE A 68 -23.21 -9.49 -11.47
C ILE A 68 -22.14 -9.13 -12.50
N ILE A 69 -22.44 -9.29 -13.76
CA ILE A 69 -21.53 -9.00 -14.87
C ILE A 69 -22.26 -8.03 -15.80
N PRO A 70 -21.85 -6.75 -15.89
CA PRO A 70 -22.45 -5.81 -16.82
C PRO A 70 -22.26 -6.27 -18.28
N SER A 71 -23.33 -6.31 -19.06
CA SER A 71 -23.24 -6.55 -20.51
C SER A 71 -22.65 -5.34 -21.23
N GLU A 72 -22.85 -4.16 -20.66
CA GLU A 72 -22.33 -2.88 -21.09
C GLU A 72 -21.95 -2.05 -19.87
N TRP A 73 -20.74 -1.49 -19.86
CA TRP A 73 -20.31 -0.61 -18.79
C TRP A 73 -20.93 0.78 -18.93
N LYS A 74 -21.58 1.26 -17.87
CA LYS A 74 -22.25 2.56 -17.83
C LYS A 74 -21.73 3.40 -16.72
N MET A 75 -21.69 4.69 -16.95
CA MET A 75 -21.23 5.69 -16.00
C MET A 75 -22.35 6.69 -15.68
N LYS A 76 -22.25 7.31 -14.52
CA LYS A 76 -23.13 8.39 -14.06
C LYS A 76 -22.32 9.45 -13.34
N LEU A 77 -22.90 10.62 -13.13
CA LEU A 77 -22.30 11.63 -12.26
C LEU A 77 -22.14 11.07 -10.83
N ARG A 78 -20.98 11.28 -10.25
CA ARG A 78 -20.63 10.79 -8.89
C ARG A 78 -21.58 11.32 -7.82
N GLY A 79 -22.07 12.55 -7.97
CA GLY A 79 -22.99 13.15 -7.02
C GLY A 79 -23.47 14.53 -7.45
N PRO A 80 -24.36 15.16 -6.68
CA PRO A 80 -24.86 16.49 -6.99
C PRO A 80 -23.81 17.59 -6.84
N ASP A 81 -22.79 17.40 -6.02
CA ASP A 81 -21.68 18.32 -5.75
C ASP A 81 -20.81 18.61 -6.98
N VAL A 82 -20.68 17.65 -7.90
CA VAL A 82 -19.89 17.80 -9.13
C VAL A 82 -20.70 18.34 -10.31
N LYS A 83 -22.01 18.40 -10.22
CA LYS A 83 -22.91 18.70 -11.33
C LYS A 83 -22.65 20.08 -11.97
N GLU A 84 -22.44 21.10 -11.17
CA GLU A 84 -22.21 22.46 -11.66
C GLU A 84 -20.92 22.56 -12.49
N GLN A 85 -19.85 21.88 -12.04
CA GLN A 85 -18.59 21.83 -12.76
C GLN A 85 -18.73 21.01 -14.04
N PHE A 86 -19.38 19.86 -13.98
CA PHE A 86 -19.68 19.04 -15.14
C PHE A 86 -20.47 19.83 -16.21
N ASP A 87 -21.53 20.53 -15.82
CA ASP A 87 -22.34 21.33 -16.75
C ASP A 87 -21.53 22.50 -17.35
N THR A 88 -20.57 23.04 -16.60
CA THR A 88 -19.64 24.06 -17.10
C THR A 88 -18.70 23.47 -18.15
N ILE A 89 -18.06 22.34 -17.85
CA ILE A 89 -17.15 21.68 -18.81
C ILE A 89 -17.90 21.27 -20.07
N ARG A 90 -19.11 20.69 -19.96
CA ARG A 90 -19.95 20.33 -21.10
C ARG A 90 -20.16 21.50 -22.05
N ARG A 91 -20.60 22.66 -21.53
CA ARG A 91 -20.80 23.88 -22.33
C ARG A 91 -19.52 24.37 -22.99
N LEU A 92 -18.38 24.24 -22.33
CA LEU A 92 -17.09 24.63 -22.88
C LEU A 92 -16.60 23.66 -23.94
N VAL A 93 -16.78 22.37 -23.75
CA VAL A 93 -16.50 21.32 -24.75
C VAL A 93 -17.34 21.54 -26.02
N GLU A 94 -18.64 21.85 -25.90
CA GLU A 94 -19.51 22.14 -27.04
C GLU A 94 -18.98 23.30 -27.90
N LYS A 95 -18.42 24.33 -27.27
CA LYS A 95 -17.92 25.57 -27.91
C LYS A 95 -16.48 25.47 -28.43
N ALA A 96 -15.71 24.50 -27.94
CA ALA A 96 -14.30 24.38 -28.29
C ALA A 96 -14.11 23.91 -29.75
N ASP A 97 -13.07 24.38 -30.42
CA ASP A 97 -12.61 23.85 -31.71
C ASP A 97 -11.65 22.68 -31.53
N SER A 98 -10.83 22.75 -30.44
CA SER A 98 -9.89 21.71 -30.03
C SER A 98 -9.77 21.67 -28.53
N ILE A 99 -9.34 20.51 -28.00
CA ILE A 99 -9.20 20.27 -26.57
C ILE A 99 -7.74 19.90 -26.26
N VAL A 100 -7.24 20.36 -25.13
CA VAL A 100 -5.99 19.92 -24.56
C VAL A 100 -6.30 19.19 -23.24
N HIS A 101 -6.04 17.91 -23.24
CA HIS A 101 -6.14 17.04 -22.09
C HIS A 101 -4.96 17.33 -21.15
N ALA A 102 -5.25 17.86 -19.98
CA ALA A 102 -4.26 18.26 -18.98
C ALA A 102 -4.52 17.58 -17.62
N GLY A 103 -4.83 16.27 -17.65
CA GLY A 103 -4.81 15.42 -16.46
C GLY A 103 -3.38 15.24 -15.94
N ASP A 104 -3.21 14.76 -14.72
CA ASP A 104 -1.89 14.42 -14.19
C ASP A 104 -1.20 13.39 -15.11
N PRO A 105 0.13 13.36 -15.19
CA PRO A 105 0.85 12.53 -16.15
C PRO A 105 0.91 11.06 -15.67
N ASP A 106 -0.20 10.49 -15.24
CA ASP A 106 -0.33 9.09 -14.86
C ASP A 106 -1.57 8.43 -15.52
N ARG A 107 -1.73 7.11 -15.35
CA ARG A 107 -2.83 6.38 -15.98
C ARG A 107 -4.21 6.78 -15.44
N GLU A 108 -4.30 7.20 -14.19
CA GLU A 108 -5.55 7.65 -13.57
C GLU A 108 -5.93 9.03 -14.11
N GLY A 109 -4.96 9.98 -14.16
CA GLY A 109 -5.17 11.30 -14.75
C GLY A 109 -5.48 11.23 -16.25
N GLN A 110 -4.95 10.24 -16.99
CA GLN A 110 -5.31 9.99 -18.37
C GLN A 110 -6.77 9.52 -18.48
N LEU A 111 -7.17 8.53 -17.67
CA LEU A 111 -8.54 8.01 -17.71
C LEU A 111 -9.57 9.08 -17.34
N LEU A 112 -9.27 9.89 -16.34
CA LEU A 112 -10.20 10.85 -15.74
C LEU A 112 -10.76 11.83 -16.78
N VAL A 113 -9.91 12.44 -17.60
CA VAL A 113 -10.35 13.38 -18.65
C VAL A 113 -10.90 12.65 -19.87
N ASP A 114 -10.30 11.51 -20.25
CA ASP A 114 -10.78 10.75 -21.40
C ASP A 114 -12.19 10.19 -21.17
N GLU A 115 -12.49 9.65 -19.97
CA GLU A 115 -13.84 9.13 -19.67
C GLU A 115 -14.89 10.26 -19.70
N LEU A 116 -14.52 11.47 -19.27
CA LEU A 116 -15.40 12.62 -19.36
C LEU A 116 -15.65 13.02 -20.81
N LEU A 117 -14.61 13.07 -21.66
CA LEU A 117 -14.75 13.39 -23.09
C LEU A 117 -15.57 12.35 -23.84
N GLU A 118 -15.40 11.05 -23.54
CA GLU A 118 -16.23 9.99 -24.08
C GLU A 118 -17.69 10.09 -23.64
N TYR A 119 -17.93 10.36 -22.35
CA TYR A 119 -19.28 10.55 -21.80
C TYR A 119 -20.00 11.76 -22.42
N LEU A 120 -19.25 12.78 -22.81
CA LEU A 120 -19.74 13.96 -23.54
C LEU A 120 -19.82 13.74 -25.07
N HIS A 121 -19.49 12.53 -25.56
CA HIS A 121 -19.46 12.20 -27.00
C HIS A 121 -18.60 13.17 -27.82
N ASN A 122 -17.43 13.55 -27.30
CA ASN A 122 -16.54 14.48 -27.98
C ASN A 122 -16.02 13.93 -29.30
N THR A 123 -16.13 14.70 -30.36
CA THR A 123 -15.61 14.38 -31.71
C THR A 123 -14.47 15.31 -32.14
N LYS A 124 -14.10 16.27 -31.31
CA LYS A 124 -13.08 17.28 -31.61
C LYS A 124 -11.68 16.73 -31.38
N PRO A 125 -10.66 17.26 -32.08
CA PRO A 125 -9.29 16.85 -31.87
C PRO A 125 -8.84 17.11 -30.41
N VAL A 126 -8.13 16.14 -29.84
CA VAL A 126 -7.62 16.21 -28.48
C VAL A 126 -6.09 16.07 -28.50
N GLN A 127 -5.41 17.04 -27.94
CA GLN A 127 -3.98 16.98 -27.66
C GLN A 127 -3.73 16.72 -26.18
N ARG A 128 -2.55 16.23 -25.83
CA ARG A 128 -2.13 15.90 -24.48
C ARG A 128 -0.97 16.77 -24.05
N ILE A 129 -1.05 17.41 -22.89
CA ILE A 129 0.07 18.06 -22.19
C ILE A 129 0.51 17.21 -21.01
N LEU A 130 1.81 17.00 -20.84
CA LEU A 130 2.42 16.30 -19.71
C LEU A 130 3.16 17.28 -18.80
N LEU A 131 2.68 17.50 -17.60
CA LEU A 131 3.23 18.44 -16.63
C LEU A 131 3.90 17.71 -15.47
N ASN A 132 5.20 17.47 -15.59
CA ASN A 132 6.02 16.84 -14.55
C ASN A 132 6.52 17.83 -13.49
N ALA A 133 6.52 19.13 -13.79
CA ALA A 133 6.84 20.22 -12.87
C ALA A 133 5.96 21.43 -13.14
N LEU A 134 5.71 22.26 -12.10
CA LEU A 134 4.80 23.40 -12.16
C LEU A 134 5.52 24.75 -12.13
N ASP A 135 6.87 24.77 -12.17
CA ASP A 135 7.61 26.01 -12.35
C ASP A 135 7.33 26.62 -13.75
N GLU A 136 7.46 27.93 -13.85
CA GLU A 136 7.02 28.68 -15.04
C GLU A 136 7.70 28.19 -16.33
N LYS A 137 8.98 27.87 -16.27
CA LYS A 137 9.74 27.38 -17.43
C LYS A 137 9.24 26.02 -17.89
N SER A 138 9.09 25.08 -16.96
CA SER A 138 8.59 23.72 -17.26
C SER A 138 7.18 23.74 -17.84
N VAL A 139 6.31 24.60 -17.34
CA VAL A 139 4.93 24.74 -17.89
C VAL A 139 4.98 25.30 -19.31
N LYS A 140 5.83 26.32 -19.61
CA LYS A 140 5.98 26.85 -20.96
C LYS A 140 6.58 25.82 -21.94
N GLU A 141 7.55 25.05 -21.49
CA GLU A 141 8.15 23.98 -22.29
C GLU A 141 7.09 22.91 -22.64
N ALA A 142 6.27 22.47 -21.66
CA ALA A 142 5.21 21.51 -21.88
C ALA A 142 4.09 22.04 -22.79
N LEU A 143 3.76 23.34 -22.73
CA LEU A 143 2.81 23.98 -23.66
C LEU A 143 3.30 23.98 -25.11
N ASN A 144 4.61 23.93 -25.34
CA ASN A 144 5.22 23.83 -26.67
C ASN A 144 5.40 22.38 -27.14
N ASP A 145 5.26 21.37 -26.26
CA ASP A 145 5.38 19.93 -26.55
C ASP A 145 4.02 19.20 -26.43
N LEU A 146 2.98 19.75 -27.02
CA LEU A 146 1.68 19.10 -27.06
C LEU A 146 1.70 17.90 -28.02
N ARG A 147 1.23 16.75 -27.56
CA ARG A 147 1.19 15.47 -28.31
C ARG A 147 -0.23 15.09 -28.70
N ASP A 148 -0.39 14.19 -29.66
CA ASP A 148 -1.71 13.63 -29.96
C ASP A 148 -2.18 12.75 -28.77
N ASN A 149 -3.41 12.97 -28.27
CA ASN A 149 -3.96 12.18 -27.18
C ASN A 149 -4.11 10.69 -27.54
N LYS A 150 -4.16 10.36 -28.83
CA LYS A 150 -4.20 8.96 -29.30
C LYS A 150 -2.99 8.14 -28.89
N ASP A 151 -1.83 8.78 -28.71
CA ASP A 151 -0.61 8.11 -28.26
C ASP A 151 -0.75 7.54 -26.83
N PHE A 152 -1.75 8.01 -26.07
CA PHE A 152 -1.99 7.65 -24.69
C PHE A 152 -3.19 6.70 -24.46
N VAL A 153 -3.83 6.22 -25.54
CA VAL A 153 -4.99 5.31 -25.46
C VAL A 153 -4.68 4.02 -24.72
N GLY A 154 -3.45 3.48 -24.85
CA GLY A 154 -3.03 2.31 -24.10
C GLY A 154 -3.04 2.55 -22.58
N LEU A 155 -2.59 3.74 -22.15
CA LEU A 155 -2.58 4.14 -20.74
C LEU A 155 -4.01 4.25 -20.17
N MET A 156 -4.91 4.91 -20.92
CA MET A 156 -6.35 4.99 -20.62
C MET A 156 -6.99 3.60 -20.50
N ASN A 157 -6.76 2.74 -21.50
CA ASN A 157 -7.33 1.38 -21.51
C ASN A 157 -6.85 0.53 -20.33
N SER A 158 -5.58 0.64 -19.94
CA SER A 158 -5.04 -0.03 -18.76
C SER A 158 -5.73 0.41 -17.46
N ALA A 159 -5.94 1.73 -17.27
CA ALA A 159 -6.67 2.25 -16.12
C ALA A 159 -8.14 1.81 -16.11
N ARG A 160 -8.81 1.83 -17.27
CA ARG A 160 -10.19 1.38 -17.44
C ARG A 160 -10.36 -0.11 -17.12
N ALA A 161 -9.50 -0.95 -17.69
CA ALA A 161 -9.50 -2.40 -17.40
C ALA A 161 -9.33 -2.68 -15.91
N ARG A 162 -8.45 -1.94 -15.25
CA ARG A 162 -8.26 -2.01 -13.81
C ARG A 162 -9.52 -1.62 -13.06
N SER A 163 -10.15 -0.49 -13.40
CA SER A 163 -11.39 -0.02 -12.76
C SER A 163 -12.50 -1.07 -12.86
N TYR A 164 -12.68 -1.68 -14.01
CA TYR A 164 -13.67 -2.74 -14.24
C TYR A 164 -13.36 -4.01 -13.45
N ALA A 165 -12.10 -4.44 -13.41
CA ALA A 165 -11.68 -5.59 -12.60
C ALA A 165 -11.88 -5.35 -11.11
N ASP A 166 -11.54 -4.16 -10.61
CA ASP A 166 -11.73 -3.78 -9.21
C ASP A 166 -13.23 -3.72 -8.84
N TRP A 167 -14.09 -3.22 -9.75
CA TRP A 167 -15.53 -3.26 -9.59
C TRP A 167 -16.08 -4.70 -9.54
N LEU A 168 -15.69 -5.56 -10.50
CA LEU A 168 -16.15 -6.96 -10.56
C LEU A 168 -15.77 -7.72 -9.29
N VAL A 169 -14.53 -7.60 -8.83
CA VAL A 169 -14.06 -8.25 -7.60
C VAL A 169 -14.77 -7.65 -6.38
N GLY A 170 -14.76 -6.33 -6.26
CA GLY A 170 -15.31 -5.62 -5.10
C GLY A 170 -16.80 -5.89 -4.92
N MET A 171 -17.58 -5.73 -5.97
CA MET A 171 -19.04 -5.86 -5.91
C MET A 171 -19.49 -7.32 -5.75
N ASN A 172 -18.90 -8.25 -6.50
CA ASN A 172 -19.31 -9.64 -6.45
C ASN A 172 -18.81 -10.35 -5.19
N LEU A 173 -17.52 -10.27 -4.90
CA LEU A 173 -16.95 -11.07 -3.81
C LEU A 173 -17.30 -10.51 -2.42
N SER A 174 -17.38 -9.17 -2.27
CA SER A 174 -17.85 -8.59 -1.02
C SER A 174 -19.28 -9.03 -0.70
N ARG A 175 -20.16 -9.09 -1.70
CA ARG A 175 -21.52 -9.59 -1.54
C ARG A 175 -21.55 -11.08 -1.26
N ALA A 176 -20.86 -11.89 -2.07
CA ALA A 176 -20.83 -13.34 -1.97
C ALA A 176 -20.39 -13.83 -0.59
N PHE A 177 -19.29 -13.32 -0.06
CA PHE A 177 -18.77 -13.74 1.25
C PHE A 177 -19.45 -13.07 2.44
N SER A 178 -20.03 -11.87 2.28
CA SER A 178 -20.78 -11.20 3.37
C SER A 178 -22.09 -11.89 3.69
N VAL A 179 -22.75 -12.52 2.73
CA VAL A 179 -24.05 -13.20 2.98
C VAL A 179 -23.89 -14.37 3.96
N PRO A 180 -23.03 -15.38 3.71
CA PRO A 180 -22.84 -16.48 4.66
C PRO A 180 -22.27 -16.00 6.01
N ALA A 181 -21.36 -15.04 6.03
CA ALA A 181 -20.82 -14.46 7.26
C ALA A 181 -21.92 -13.78 8.09
N ARG A 182 -22.81 -13.01 7.46
CA ARG A 182 -23.93 -12.36 8.12
C ARG A 182 -24.92 -13.39 8.65
N ASN A 183 -25.21 -14.44 7.89
CA ASN A 183 -26.08 -15.53 8.32
C ASN A 183 -25.52 -16.29 9.53
N ALA A 184 -24.20 -16.36 9.65
CA ALA A 184 -23.53 -16.92 10.82
C ALA A 184 -23.45 -15.94 12.02
N GLY A 185 -23.89 -14.68 11.89
CA GLY A 185 -23.94 -13.72 12.98
C GLY A 185 -22.85 -12.64 12.97
N TYR A 186 -22.04 -12.54 11.92
CA TYR A 186 -21.07 -11.45 11.77
C TYR A 186 -21.78 -10.19 11.24
N PRO A 187 -21.79 -9.07 12.00
CA PRO A 187 -22.62 -7.91 11.67
C PRO A 187 -22.04 -7.04 10.54
N LYS A 188 -20.72 -7.05 10.37
CA LYS A 188 -20.02 -6.19 9.40
C LYS A 188 -19.94 -6.86 8.02
N ALA A 189 -20.14 -6.08 6.97
CA ALA A 189 -19.88 -6.54 5.60
C ALA A 189 -18.38 -6.76 5.38
N LEU A 190 -18.04 -7.84 4.70
CA LEU A 190 -16.68 -8.11 4.28
C LEU A 190 -16.36 -7.24 3.06
N ARG A 191 -15.42 -6.33 3.21
CA ARG A 191 -14.96 -5.46 2.12
C ARG A 191 -13.78 -6.12 1.42
N ILE A 192 -14.07 -6.90 0.39
CA ILE A 192 -13.07 -7.60 -0.40
C ILE A 192 -12.62 -6.72 -1.56
N GLY A 193 -11.32 -6.67 -1.80
CA GLY A 193 -10.75 -5.94 -2.92
C GLY A 193 -9.50 -6.64 -3.44
N ARG A 194 -9.30 -6.57 -4.74
CA ARG A 194 -8.22 -7.25 -5.46
C ARG A 194 -6.83 -6.96 -4.87
N VAL A 195 -6.55 -5.73 -4.50
CA VAL A 195 -5.27 -5.33 -3.89
C VAL A 195 -5.37 -5.32 -2.36
N LYS A 196 -6.49 -4.83 -1.82
CA LYS A 196 -6.70 -4.64 -0.38
C LYS A 196 -6.61 -5.95 0.41
N THR A 197 -7.26 -7.00 -0.09
CA THR A 197 -7.31 -8.29 0.60
C THR A 197 -5.95 -8.98 0.71
N PRO A 198 -5.17 -9.15 -0.37
CA PRO A 198 -3.83 -9.74 -0.24
C PRO A 198 -2.87 -8.84 0.57
N THR A 199 -3.02 -7.52 0.55
CA THR A 199 -2.22 -6.63 1.41
C THR A 199 -2.49 -6.88 2.90
N MET A 200 -3.75 -7.01 3.30
CA MET A 200 -4.14 -7.43 4.65
C MET A 200 -3.55 -8.81 4.99
N ALA A 201 -3.67 -9.75 4.06
CA ALA A 201 -3.21 -11.12 4.25
C ALA A 201 -1.69 -11.24 4.47
N LEU A 202 -0.88 -10.34 3.89
CA LEU A 202 0.57 -10.27 4.18
C LEU A 202 0.82 -10.03 5.67
N VAL A 203 0.06 -9.11 6.28
CA VAL A 203 0.23 -8.78 7.71
C VAL A 203 -0.23 -9.95 8.60
N VAL A 204 -1.34 -10.60 8.25
CA VAL A 204 -1.83 -11.77 8.99
C VAL A 204 -0.81 -12.91 8.95
N ARG A 205 -0.31 -13.26 7.76
CA ARG A 205 0.70 -14.33 7.61
C ARG A 205 2.00 -14.01 8.36
N ARG A 206 2.44 -12.75 8.33
CA ARG A 206 3.61 -12.31 9.10
C ARG A 206 3.39 -12.50 10.60
N GLU A 207 2.23 -12.15 11.11
CA GLU A 207 1.91 -12.34 12.54
C GLU A 207 1.81 -13.82 12.89
N GLU A 208 1.22 -14.66 12.04
CA GLU A 208 1.20 -16.12 12.21
C GLU A 208 2.62 -16.73 12.20
N GLU A 209 3.48 -16.24 11.31
CA GLU A 209 4.89 -16.65 11.25
C GLU A 209 5.61 -16.31 12.55
N ILE A 210 5.40 -15.11 13.09
CA ILE A 210 5.98 -14.69 14.38
C ILE A 210 5.44 -15.55 15.53
N GLN A 211 4.13 -15.80 15.57
CA GLN A 211 3.50 -16.60 16.63
C GLN A 211 3.92 -18.08 16.61
N LYS A 212 4.17 -18.63 15.43
CA LYS A 212 4.63 -20.01 15.25
C LYS A 212 6.15 -20.16 15.35
N PHE A 213 6.88 -19.05 15.39
CA PHE A 213 8.32 -19.05 15.42
C PHE A 213 8.86 -19.70 16.70
N LYS A 214 9.82 -20.58 16.51
CA LYS A 214 10.59 -21.20 17.58
C LYS A 214 12.04 -20.77 17.44
N ALA A 215 12.55 -20.08 18.43
CA ALA A 215 13.95 -19.68 18.44
C ALA A 215 14.85 -20.92 18.50
N VAL A 216 15.83 -20.96 17.62
CA VAL A 216 16.88 -21.98 17.61
C VAL A 216 18.15 -21.31 18.14
N THR A 217 18.74 -21.91 19.18
CA THR A 217 20.06 -21.51 19.67
C THR A 217 21.11 -22.13 18.78
N TYR A 218 22.09 -21.35 18.38
CA TYR A 218 23.21 -21.79 17.57
C TYR A 218 24.52 -21.14 18.06
N TYR A 219 25.63 -21.72 17.70
CA TYR A 219 26.94 -21.33 18.20
C TYR A 219 27.85 -20.91 17.06
N GLN A 220 28.71 -19.94 17.32
CA GLN A 220 29.79 -19.53 16.43
C GLN A 220 31.10 -19.54 17.25
N VAL A 221 32.15 -20.10 16.70
CA VAL A 221 33.48 -20.02 17.34
C VAL A 221 34.22 -18.83 16.74
N GLN A 222 34.58 -17.90 17.60
CA GLN A 222 35.36 -16.73 17.26
C GLN A 222 36.74 -16.87 17.81
N ILE A 223 37.78 -16.67 16.96
CA ILE A 223 39.18 -16.65 17.37
C ILE A 223 39.81 -15.31 17.03
N ASP A 224 40.51 -14.75 17.99
CA ASP A 224 41.35 -13.56 17.84
C ASP A 224 42.80 -14.05 17.66
N TRP A 225 43.38 -13.70 16.53
CA TRP A 225 44.76 -14.05 16.17
C TRP A 225 45.65 -12.85 16.30
N ARG A 226 46.80 -13.02 16.97
CA ARG A 226 47.83 -12.00 17.00
C ARG A 226 48.70 -12.09 15.75
N TYR A 227 48.85 -10.95 15.09
CA TYR A 227 49.66 -10.76 13.89
C TYR A 227 50.66 -9.65 14.13
N GLN A 228 52.01 -9.91 13.96
CA GLN A 228 53.06 -8.95 14.22
C GLN A 228 52.91 -8.22 15.59
N ASP A 229 53.38 -6.96 15.70
CA ASP A 229 53.46 -6.21 16.94
C ASP A 229 52.10 -5.78 17.51
N ALA A 230 51.26 -6.72 17.90
CA ALA A 230 49.97 -6.54 18.58
C ALA A 230 48.73 -6.22 17.70
N LYS A 231 48.77 -6.39 16.41
CA LYS A 231 47.56 -6.33 15.58
C LYS A 231 46.72 -7.60 15.76
N ILE A 232 45.42 -7.42 15.95
CA ILE A 232 44.48 -8.53 16.15
C ILE A 232 43.66 -8.74 14.90
N ILE A 233 43.58 -9.99 14.44
CA ILE A 233 42.68 -10.43 13.38
C ILE A 233 41.58 -11.26 14.02
N ARG A 234 40.36 -10.76 14.01
CA ARG A 234 39.18 -11.46 14.49
C ARG A 234 38.60 -12.30 13.38
N SER A 235 38.42 -13.60 13.61
CA SER A 235 37.88 -14.53 12.64
C SER A 235 36.77 -15.41 13.20
N LEU A 236 35.95 -15.92 12.31
CA LEU A 236 34.91 -16.90 12.64
C LEU A 236 35.25 -18.23 11.97
N TRP A 237 35.08 -19.30 12.75
CA TRP A 237 35.22 -20.67 12.24
C TRP A 237 34.21 -20.97 11.13
N GLN A 238 34.64 -21.69 10.14
CA GLN A 238 33.83 -22.17 9.03
C GLN A 238 33.75 -23.70 9.14
N PRO A 239 32.65 -24.27 9.67
CA PRO A 239 32.50 -25.69 9.78
C PRO A 239 32.49 -26.38 8.39
N ASP A 240 33.05 -27.56 8.31
CA ASP A 240 32.87 -28.44 7.13
C ASP A 240 31.42 -28.94 7.09
N GLU A 241 30.86 -29.10 5.89
CA GLU A 241 29.48 -29.56 5.68
C GLU A 241 29.20 -30.97 6.29
N ASN A 242 30.24 -31.78 6.51
CA ASN A 242 30.12 -33.13 7.05
C ASN A 242 30.24 -33.17 8.59
N ILE A 243 30.44 -32.04 9.26
CA ILE A 243 30.61 -32.02 10.72
C ILE A 243 29.26 -32.29 11.40
N GLY A 244 29.27 -33.13 12.44
CA GLY A 244 28.07 -33.37 13.23
C GLY A 244 27.64 -32.11 14.00
N GLY A 245 26.33 -32.00 14.28
CA GLY A 245 25.79 -30.87 15.09
C GLY A 245 25.38 -29.64 14.28
N LEU A 246 25.34 -29.72 12.95
CA LEU A 246 24.73 -28.70 12.08
C LEU A 246 23.23 -28.98 11.86
N ASP A 247 22.44 -27.92 11.74
CA ASP A 247 21.06 -27.99 11.29
C ASP A 247 20.97 -27.89 9.74
N LEU A 248 19.72 -27.93 9.21
CA LEU A 248 19.46 -27.85 7.75
C LEU A 248 19.87 -26.49 7.13
N GLU A 249 20.14 -25.49 7.94
CA GLU A 249 20.59 -24.15 7.52
C GLU A 249 22.07 -23.91 7.83
N GLU A 250 22.85 -25.06 8.04
CA GLU A 250 24.28 -25.07 8.30
C GLU A 250 24.69 -24.28 9.56
N ARG A 251 23.78 -24.16 10.54
CA ARG A 251 24.10 -23.54 11.82
C ARG A 251 24.52 -24.58 12.83
N LEU A 252 25.61 -24.36 13.53
CA LEU A 252 26.06 -25.21 14.60
C LEU A 252 25.13 -25.14 15.81
N ILE A 253 24.35 -26.19 16.06
CA ILE A 253 23.40 -26.27 17.18
C ILE A 253 23.93 -27.09 18.36
N ASP A 254 25.04 -27.76 18.20
CA ASP A 254 25.71 -28.54 19.26
C ASP A 254 26.85 -27.71 19.89
N ARG A 255 26.64 -27.30 21.12
CA ARG A 255 27.61 -26.52 21.90
C ARG A 255 28.91 -27.31 22.15
N SER A 256 28.81 -28.60 22.35
CA SER A 256 29.99 -29.46 22.66
C SER A 256 30.99 -29.49 21.50
N VAL A 257 30.50 -29.43 20.26
CA VAL A 257 31.35 -29.32 19.06
C VAL A 257 32.11 -27.99 19.06
N ALA A 258 31.41 -26.87 19.40
CA ALA A 258 32.04 -25.57 19.48
C ALA A 258 33.12 -25.49 20.59
N GLU A 259 32.82 -26.04 21.76
CA GLU A 259 33.75 -26.07 22.89
C GLU A 259 34.95 -27.03 22.61
N GLY A 260 34.68 -28.19 22.01
CA GLY A 260 35.73 -29.12 21.61
C GLY A 260 36.69 -28.53 20.57
N LEU A 261 36.15 -27.79 19.59
CA LEU A 261 36.98 -27.05 18.63
C LEU A 261 37.84 -25.98 19.34
N LEU A 262 37.22 -25.18 20.22
CA LEU A 262 37.96 -24.14 20.94
C LEU A 262 39.10 -24.73 21.76
N SER A 263 38.86 -25.83 22.48
CA SER A 263 39.90 -26.54 23.23
C SER A 263 41.01 -27.07 22.31
N LYS A 264 40.65 -27.70 21.16
CA LYS A 264 41.60 -28.17 20.15
C LYS A 264 42.53 -27.03 19.66
N ILE A 265 42.01 -25.85 19.45
CA ILE A 265 42.81 -24.71 18.98
C ILE A 265 43.68 -24.13 20.12
N GLN A 266 43.21 -24.14 21.37
CA GLN A 266 43.93 -23.68 22.52
C GLN A 266 45.11 -24.57 22.92
N GLU A 267 44.88 -25.87 22.87
CA GLU A 267 45.91 -26.88 23.23
C GLU A 267 46.95 -27.06 22.14
N ALA A 268 46.58 -26.79 20.91
CA ALA A 268 47.46 -26.85 19.78
C ALA A 268 48.46 -25.67 19.87
N ASN A 269 49.65 -25.88 20.34
CA ASN A 269 50.82 -25.03 20.05
C ASN A 269 51.08 -24.99 18.51
N VAL A 270 50.03 -25.05 17.70
CA VAL A 270 50.05 -25.22 16.27
C VAL A 270 50.21 -23.89 15.61
N SER A 271 51.12 -23.82 14.65
CA SER A 271 51.26 -22.67 13.78
C SER A 271 49.98 -22.48 12.95
N ALA A 272 49.25 -21.42 13.20
CA ALA A 272 48.20 -20.97 12.30
C ALA A 272 48.82 -20.09 11.21
N SER A 273 48.30 -20.19 10.00
CA SER A 273 48.80 -19.38 8.89
C SER A 273 47.67 -18.92 7.99
N ILE A 274 47.91 -17.83 7.27
CA ILE A 274 47.03 -17.32 6.24
C ILE A 274 47.04 -18.27 5.03
N SER A 275 46.03 -19.10 4.87
CA SER A 275 45.93 -20.04 3.77
C SER A 275 45.51 -19.38 2.44
N LYS A 276 44.67 -18.38 2.50
CA LYS A 276 44.16 -17.65 1.31
C LYS A 276 43.81 -16.21 1.63
N ILE A 277 43.99 -15.33 0.62
CA ILE A 277 43.57 -13.92 0.67
C ILE A 277 42.87 -13.62 -0.63
N GLU A 278 41.71 -13.00 -0.52
CA GLU A 278 41.00 -12.40 -1.65
C GLU A 278 40.83 -10.89 -1.41
N LYS A 279 41.36 -10.09 -2.29
CA LYS A 279 41.17 -8.62 -2.30
C LYS A 279 40.36 -8.26 -3.52
N THR A 280 39.22 -7.64 -3.31
CA THR A 280 38.32 -7.22 -4.39
C THR A 280 37.99 -5.75 -4.22
N THR A 281 38.29 -4.94 -5.23
CA THR A 281 37.82 -3.56 -5.28
C THR A 281 36.36 -3.54 -5.74
N LYS A 282 35.48 -3.03 -4.89
CA LYS A 282 34.06 -2.88 -5.16
C LYS A 282 33.75 -1.39 -5.39
N LYS A 283 32.89 -1.14 -6.37
CA LYS A 283 32.36 0.17 -6.70
C LYS A 283 30.85 0.16 -6.44
N GLU A 284 30.39 1.14 -5.69
CA GLU A 284 28.97 1.37 -5.49
C GLU A 284 28.59 2.64 -6.22
N LEU A 285 27.74 2.47 -7.23
CA LEU A 285 27.20 3.58 -8.01
C LEU A 285 26.35 4.48 -7.13
N GLN A 286 26.11 5.69 -7.56
CA GLN A 286 25.25 6.66 -6.90
C GLN A 286 23.88 6.04 -6.64
N ARG A 287 23.34 6.34 -5.45
CA ARG A 287 21.96 6.02 -5.12
C ARG A 287 21.06 6.82 -6.06
N LEU A 288 20.11 6.14 -6.72
CA LEU A 288 19.17 6.81 -7.61
C LEU A 288 18.32 7.84 -6.84
N PRO A 289 17.84 8.89 -7.50
CA PRO A 289 16.79 9.75 -6.97
C PRO A 289 15.54 8.95 -6.57
N TYR A 290 14.58 9.59 -5.94
CA TYR A 290 13.45 8.88 -5.39
C TYR A 290 12.28 8.74 -6.37
N SER A 291 11.71 7.54 -6.47
CA SER A 291 10.28 7.35 -6.71
C SER A 291 9.49 7.60 -5.42
N LEU A 292 8.17 7.75 -5.51
CA LEU A 292 7.34 7.97 -4.33
C LEU A 292 7.49 6.83 -3.30
N SER A 293 7.39 5.58 -3.74
CA SER A 293 7.56 4.44 -2.83
C SER A 293 8.92 4.41 -2.16
N ALA A 294 10.00 4.73 -2.89
CA ALA A 294 11.35 4.75 -2.32
C ALA A 294 11.47 5.83 -1.23
N LEU A 295 10.89 7.01 -1.49
CA LEU A 295 10.85 8.10 -0.53
C LEU A 295 10.01 7.76 0.71
N GLN A 296 8.83 7.15 0.52
CA GLN A 296 7.95 6.73 1.61
C GLN A 296 8.63 5.70 2.54
N VAL A 297 9.34 4.74 1.95
CA VAL A 297 10.08 3.72 2.72
C VAL A 297 11.22 4.37 3.52
N GLU A 298 11.98 5.24 2.89
CA GLU A 298 13.13 5.88 3.54
C GLU A 298 12.69 6.87 4.64
N ALA A 299 11.69 7.71 4.38
CA ALA A 299 11.12 8.62 5.37
C ALA A 299 10.47 7.86 6.55
N GLY A 300 9.83 6.72 6.27
CA GLY A 300 9.31 5.83 7.30
C GLY A 300 10.41 5.24 8.21
N LYS A 301 11.57 4.91 7.64
CA LYS A 301 12.74 4.43 8.42
C LYS A 301 13.35 5.53 9.26
N ARG A 302 13.55 6.74 8.69
CA ARG A 302 14.27 7.86 9.34
C ARG A 302 13.42 8.59 10.37
N PHE A 303 12.18 8.92 10.00
CA PHE A 303 11.32 9.81 10.75
C PHE A 303 10.06 9.13 11.29
N SER A 304 9.87 7.84 11.00
CA SER A 304 8.63 7.10 11.31
C SER A 304 7.37 7.74 10.68
N TYR A 305 7.54 8.44 9.54
CA TYR A 305 6.40 8.99 8.80
C TYR A 305 5.60 7.87 8.12
N ASP A 306 4.29 7.96 8.22
CA ASP A 306 3.42 7.07 7.47
C ASP A 306 3.38 7.46 5.97
N PRO A 307 3.14 6.50 5.07
CA PRO A 307 3.19 6.74 3.63
C PRO A 307 2.20 7.80 3.14
N LYS A 308 1.03 7.96 3.78
CA LYS A 308 0.03 8.96 3.40
C LYS A 308 0.52 10.36 3.74
N THR A 309 1.09 10.55 4.92
CA THR A 309 1.72 11.82 5.31
C THR A 309 2.79 12.21 4.30
N VAL A 310 3.69 11.28 3.91
CA VAL A 310 4.72 11.55 2.91
C VAL A 310 4.10 11.98 1.58
N LEU A 311 3.08 11.27 1.09
CA LEU A 311 2.39 11.64 -0.16
C LEU A 311 1.75 13.03 -0.07
N GLN A 312 1.11 13.36 1.05
CA GLN A 312 0.47 14.66 1.26
C GLN A 312 1.50 15.80 1.26
N CYS A 313 2.59 15.67 2.00
CA CYS A 313 3.66 16.66 2.01
C CYS A 313 4.31 16.82 0.63
N MET A 314 4.57 15.72 -0.07
CA MET A 314 5.12 15.78 -1.43
C MET A 314 4.16 16.43 -2.42
N GLN A 315 2.85 16.21 -2.27
CA GLN A 315 1.83 16.90 -3.08
C GLN A 315 1.86 18.42 -2.80
N GLN A 316 2.03 18.84 -1.55
CA GLN A 316 2.16 20.24 -1.18
C GLN A 316 3.44 20.86 -1.73
N LEU A 317 4.58 20.16 -1.65
CA LEU A 317 5.84 20.62 -2.22
C LEU A 317 5.76 20.79 -3.74
N TYR A 318 5.08 19.88 -4.43
CA TYR A 318 4.78 20.01 -5.86
C TYR A 318 3.91 21.22 -6.18
N GLU A 319 2.83 21.45 -5.42
CA GLU A 319 1.94 22.61 -5.59
C GLU A 319 2.62 23.93 -5.24
N LYS A 320 3.60 23.91 -4.31
CA LYS A 320 4.52 25.02 -4.03
C LYS A 320 5.61 25.17 -5.10
N LYS A 321 5.64 24.31 -6.12
CA LYS A 321 6.61 24.27 -7.23
C LYS A 321 8.05 23.91 -6.82
N LEU A 322 8.25 23.35 -5.64
CA LEU A 322 9.57 23.06 -5.08
C LEU A 322 10.11 21.70 -5.52
N THR A 323 9.23 20.77 -5.89
CA THR A 323 9.59 19.44 -6.40
C THR A 323 8.80 19.09 -7.65
N THR A 324 9.30 18.12 -8.42
CA THR A 324 8.59 17.53 -9.57
C THR A 324 7.43 16.65 -9.11
N TYR A 325 6.67 16.09 -10.06
CA TYR A 325 5.44 15.33 -9.82
C TYR A 325 5.63 14.22 -8.76
N PRO A 326 4.81 14.21 -7.69
CA PRO A 326 5.08 13.38 -6.52
C PRO A 326 4.71 11.91 -6.67
N ARG A 327 3.79 11.55 -7.60
CA ARG A 327 3.33 10.16 -7.74
C ARG A 327 4.14 9.36 -8.75
N SER A 328 5.42 9.69 -8.89
CA SER A 328 6.32 9.01 -9.80
C SER A 328 6.69 7.62 -9.30
N ASP A 329 6.64 6.65 -10.21
CA ASP A 329 7.10 5.27 -10.02
C ASP A 329 8.54 5.05 -10.52
N CYS A 330 9.16 6.10 -11.08
CA CYS A 330 10.47 6.08 -11.70
C CYS A 330 11.56 6.65 -10.77
N ASP A 331 12.73 6.03 -10.79
CA ASP A 331 13.92 6.48 -10.07
C ASP A 331 14.97 7.09 -11.03
N TYR A 332 14.63 7.29 -12.31
CA TYR A 332 15.55 7.77 -13.36
C TYR A 332 15.15 9.16 -13.87
N LEU A 333 16.09 9.83 -14.54
CA LEU A 333 15.96 11.18 -15.06
C LEU A 333 16.15 11.20 -16.58
N PRO A 334 15.45 12.08 -17.33
CA PRO A 334 15.66 12.25 -18.76
C PRO A 334 17.03 12.84 -19.06
N GLU A 335 17.67 12.37 -20.13
CA GLU A 335 18.98 12.85 -20.56
C GLU A 335 19.01 14.37 -20.81
N ASN A 336 17.94 14.93 -21.38
CA ASN A 336 17.85 16.36 -21.67
C ASN A 336 17.78 17.23 -20.40
N GLN A 337 17.25 16.73 -19.28
CA GLN A 337 17.21 17.47 -18.00
C GLN A 337 18.59 17.65 -17.36
N PHE A 338 19.62 16.93 -17.82
CA PHE A 338 20.97 17.17 -17.36
C PHE A 338 21.43 18.61 -17.64
N ASN A 339 20.93 19.23 -18.73
CA ASN A 339 21.21 20.62 -19.07
C ASN A 339 20.70 21.62 -18.02
N ASP A 340 19.70 21.24 -17.24
CA ASP A 340 19.08 22.08 -16.19
C ASP A 340 19.81 21.96 -14.85
N ALA A 341 20.74 21.03 -14.72
CA ALA A 341 21.38 20.68 -13.46
C ALA A 341 22.06 21.89 -12.78
N SER A 342 22.76 22.71 -13.55
CA SER A 342 23.45 23.91 -13.01
C SER A 342 22.46 24.93 -12.43
N GLU A 343 21.27 25.06 -13.02
CA GLU A 343 20.24 25.99 -12.59
C GLU A 343 19.54 25.45 -11.32
N ILE A 344 19.22 24.16 -11.29
CA ILE A 344 18.62 23.49 -10.12
C ILE A 344 19.57 23.55 -8.92
N ILE A 345 20.86 23.20 -9.11
CA ILE A 345 21.87 23.23 -8.04
C ILE A 345 22.04 24.66 -7.48
N ARG A 346 22.03 25.67 -8.35
CA ARG A 346 22.05 27.07 -7.91
C ARG A 346 20.83 27.43 -7.07
N GLY A 347 19.64 26.93 -7.39
CA GLY A 347 18.42 27.11 -6.61
C GLY A 347 18.49 26.48 -5.21
N LEU A 348 19.32 25.45 -5.03
CA LEU A 348 19.55 24.79 -3.73
C LEU A 348 20.53 25.55 -2.84
N THR A 349 21.31 26.49 -3.39
CA THR A 349 22.27 27.28 -2.62
C THR A 349 21.54 28.33 -1.78
N GLY A 350 21.89 28.42 -0.48
CA GLY A 350 21.27 29.31 0.49
C GLY A 350 19.93 28.81 1.05
N VAL A 351 19.59 27.53 0.81
CA VAL A 351 18.40 26.90 1.37
C VAL A 351 18.68 26.32 2.76
N HIS A 352 19.79 25.64 2.93
CA HIS A 352 20.22 25.01 4.17
C HIS A 352 21.75 24.82 4.14
N GLU A 353 22.43 25.04 5.28
CA GLU A 353 23.90 24.98 5.37
C GLU A 353 24.49 23.63 4.92
N ASP A 354 23.83 22.51 5.22
CA ASP A 354 24.25 21.18 4.76
C ASP A 354 24.14 21.05 3.23
N LEU A 355 23.09 21.62 2.61
CA LEU A 355 22.94 21.60 1.15
C LEU A 355 23.93 22.51 0.45
N ASP A 356 24.26 23.66 1.04
CA ASP A 356 25.25 24.60 0.52
C ASP A 356 26.61 23.94 0.33
N MET A 357 27.08 23.24 1.36
CA MET A 357 28.34 22.53 1.32
C MET A 357 28.33 21.42 0.24
N ILE A 358 27.21 20.69 0.14
CA ILE A 358 27.05 19.63 -0.86
C ILE A 358 26.99 20.23 -2.28
N ALA A 359 26.20 21.29 -2.48
CA ALA A 359 26.05 21.93 -3.79
C ALA A 359 27.36 22.54 -4.32
N GLN A 360 28.18 23.15 -3.46
CA GLN A 360 29.48 23.70 -3.79
C GLN A 360 30.51 22.65 -4.28
N ASN A 361 30.39 21.42 -3.79
CA ASN A 361 31.30 20.32 -4.13
C ASN A 361 30.71 19.39 -5.21
N ALA A 362 29.55 19.72 -5.78
CA ALA A 362 28.92 18.95 -6.86
C ALA A 362 29.72 19.13 -8.17
N ASP A 363 30.13 18.03 -8.79
CA ASP A 363 30.85 18.00 -10.04
C ASP A 363 29.90 17.78 -11.23
N LEU A 364 29.58 18.85 -11.94
CA LEU A 364 28.69 18.83 -13.12
C LEU A 364 29.26 18.06 -14.32
N SER A 365 30.53 17.62 -14.29
CA SER A 365 31.07 16.71 -15.30
C SER A 365 30.63 15.24 -15.09
N ILE A 366 30.13 14.91 -13.90
CA ILE A 366 29.68 13.55 -13.58
C ILE A 366 28.28 13.35 -14.14
N HIS A 367 28.16 12.43 -15.08
CA HIS A 367 26.91 11.94 -15.63
C HIS A 367 26.59 10.56 -15.02
N SER A 368 25.79 10.54 -13.95
CA SER A 368 25.47 9.29 -13.25
C SER A 368 24.52 8.40 -14.05
N ARG A 369 24.35 7.16 -13.61
CA ARG A 369 23.37 6.21 -14.20
C ARG A 369 21.91 6.65 -14.07
N ALA A 370 21.61 7.69 -13.29
CA ALA A 370 20.26 8.21 -13.13
C ALA A 370 19.70 8.79 -14.44
N TRP A 371 20.56 9.36 -15.27
CA TRP A 371 20.18 9.95 -16.56
C TRP A 371 20.03 8.83 -17.60
N ASN A 372 18.78 8.43 -17.90
CA ASN A 372 18.53 7.28 -18.78
C ASN A 372 17.11 7.27 -19.34
N ASP A 373 16.91 7.78 -20.54
CA ASP A 373 15.61 7.83 -21.23
C ASP A 373 14.95 6.46 -21.40
N LYS A 374 15.76 5.40 -21.57
CA LYS A 374 15.23 4.03 -21.76
C LYS A 374 14.54 3.46 -20.52
N LYS A 375 14.76 4.08 -19.35
CA LYS A 375 14.17 3.68 -18.07
C LYS A 375 12.98 4.55 -17.66
N ILE A 376 12.62 5.52 -18.47
CA ILE A 376 11.51 6.45 -18.23
C ILE A 376 10.32 6.00 -19.06
N SER A 377 9.15 5.92 -18.44
CA SER A 377 7.88 5.65 -19.11
C SER A 377 7.05 6.93 -19.24
N ALA A 378 6.26 7.25 -18.23
CA ALA A 378 5.45 8.46 -18.17
C ALA A 378 6.05 9.52 -17.24
N HIS A 379 6.81 9.10 -16.24
CA HIS A 379 7.39 9.97 -15.23
C HIS A 379 8.89 9.77 -15.13
N HIS A 380 9.56 10.80 -14.61
CA HIS A 380 10.93 10.70 -14.11
C HIS A 380 10.95 10.78 -12.57
N ALA A 381 12.10 10.56 -11.96
CA ALA A 381 12.29 10.63 -10.53
C ALA A 381 11.88 11.98 -9.92
N ILE A 382 11.51 11.97 -8.64
CA ILE A 382 11.18 13.16 -7.88
C ILE A 382 12.49 13.90 -7.57
N ILE A 383 12.58 15.14 -8.06
CA ILE A 383 13.75 16.01 -7.88
C ILE A 383 13.31 17.44 -7.50
N PRO A 384 14.20 18.27 -6.95
CA PRO A 384 13.94 19.70 -6.81
C PRO A 384 13.72 20.35 -8.17
N THR A 385 12.94 21.43 -8.18
CA THR A 385 12.79 22.30 -9.36
C THR A 385 13.85 23.42 -9.35
N ARG A 386 13.74 24.33 -10.28
CA ARG A 386 14.56 25.55 -10.35
C ARG A 386 14.14 26.63 -9.35
N GLU A 387 12.96 26.47 -8.74
CA GLU A 387 12.41 27.43 -7.77
C GLU A 387 13.21 27.40 -6.47
N LYS A 388 13.54 28.59 -5.97
CA LYS A 388 14.25 28.72 -4.70
C LYS A 388 13.31 28.37 -3.53
N CYS A 389 13.75 27.46 -2.68
CA CYS A 389 13.00 27.05 -1.50
C CYS A 389 13.29 28.00 -0.32
N ASP A 390 12.21 28.52 0.28
CA ASP A 390 12.25 29.10 1.62
C ASP A 390 11.85 28.01 2.63
N LEU A 391 12.83 27.39 3.29
CA LEU A 391 12.56 26.35 4.29
C LEU A 391 11.73 26.88 5.46
N GLY A 392 11.85 28.15 5.81
CA GLY A 392 11.08 28.76 6.92
C GLY A 392 9.57 28.81 6.65
N ALA A 393 9.17 28.74 5.36
CA ALA A 393 7.77 28.70 4.95
C ALA A 393 7.19 27.27 4.90
N LEU A 394 8.00 26.24 5.20
CA LEU A 394 7.61 24.84 5.20
C LEU A 394 7.44 24.30 6.62
N ASP A 395 6.53 23.37 6.81
CA ASP A 395 6.49 22.63 8.07
C ASP A 395 7.66 21.63 8.19
N GLU A 396 7.91 21.11 9.40
CA GLU A 396 9.03 20.21 9.67
C GLU A 396 9.06 18.98 8.76
N LYS A 397 7.89 18.42 8.43
CA LYS A 397 7.81 17.22 7.57
C LYS A 397 8.12 17.57 6.12
N GLU A 398 7.61 18.68 5.64
CA GLU A 398 7.92 19.21 4.31
C GLU A 398 9.42 19.51 4.19
N GLN A 399 10.03 20.16 5.21
CA GLN A 399 11.46 20.44 5.26
C GLN A 399 12.27 19.16 5.16
N ASN A 400 11.98 18.17 6.00
CA ASN A 400 12.70 16.90 6.02
C ASN A 400 12.63 16.18 4.68
N LEU A 401 11.45 16.14 4.05
CA LEU A 401 11.26 15.48 2.76
C LEU A 401 11.94 16.25 1.62
N TYR A 402 11.86 17.58 1.63
CA TYR A 402 12.56 18.41 0.64
C TYR A 402 14.07 18.20 0.71
N LEU A 403 14.65 18.23 1.91
CA LEU A 403 16.07 17.99 2.13
C LEU A 403 16.51 16.58 1.69
N MET A 404 15.66 15.55 1.91
CA MET A 404 15.93 14.20 1.40
C MET A 404 16.00 14.18 -0.12
N VAL A 405 15.02 14.79 -0.79
CA VAL A 405 14.94 14.84 -2.26
C VAL A 405 16.11 15.62 -2.84
N ALA A 406 16.42 16.80 -2.28
CA ALA A 406 17.52 17.63 -2.71
C ALA A 406 18.89 16.91 -2.57
N ARG A 407 19.10 16.23 -1.45
CA ARG A 407 20.33 15.46 -1.21
C ARG A 407 20.47 14.29 -2.19
N ALA A 408 19.40 13.57 -2.47
CA ALA A 408 19.42 12.47 -3.42
C ALA A 408 19.71 12.93 -4.85
N TYR A 409 19.22 14.12 -5.23
CA TYR A 409 19.53 14.75 -6.51
C TYR A 409 21.01 15.16 -6.58
N LEU A 410 21.51 15.86 -5.55
CA LEU A 410 22.92 16.28 -5.48
C LEU A 410 23.89 15.09 -5.48
N ALA A 411 23.49 13.95 -4.95
CA ALA A 411 24.31 12.73 -4.96
C ALA A 411 24.65 12.24 -6.39
N GLN A 412 23.88 12.65 -7.41
CA GLN A 412 24.13 12.29 -8.81
C GLN A 412 25.38 12.97 -9.37
N PHE A 413 25.86 14.03 -8.75
CA PHE A 413 27.02 14.83 -9.12
C PHE A 413 28.25 14.56 -8.24
N TYR A 414 28.26 13.40 -7.57
CA TYR A 414 29.37 12.92 -6.76
C TYR A 414 29.94 11.63 -7.35
N PRO A 415 31.25 11.36 -7.17
CA PRO A 415 31.84 10.13 -7.68
C PRO A 415 31.29 8.89 -6.98
N GLU A 416 31.54 7.72 -7.55
CA GLU A 416 31.20 6.43 -6.99
C GLU A 416 31.84 6.24 -5.61
N HIS A 417 31.22 5.45 -4.72
CA HIS A 417 31.87 4.98 -3.51
C HIS A 417 32.73 3.76 -3.85
N ILE A 418 34.04 3.84 -3.58
CA ILE A 418 34.99 2.76 -3.90
C ILE A 418 35.64 2.26 -2.61
N TYR A 419 35.60 0.95 -2.43
CA TYR A 419 36.27 0.32 -1.30
C TYR A 419 36.91 -1.00 -1.71
N GLN A 420 37.96 -1.37 -1.00
CA GLN A 420 38.59 -2.67 -1.09
C GLN A 420 38.03 -3.58 0.00
N SER A 421 37.39 -4.66 -0.40
CA SER A 421 36.98 -5.77 0.48
C SER A 421 38.09 -6.80 0.50
N THR A 422 38.57 -7.12 1.68
CA THR A 422 39.56 -8.20 1.89
C THR A 422 38.90 -9.34 2.65
N LYS A 423 39.00 -10.56 2.16
CA LYS A 423 38.63 -11.76 2.88
C LYS A 423 39.87 -12.63 3.08
N LEU A 424 40.12 -12.99 4.34
CA LEU A 424 41.21 -13.85 4.74
C LEU A 424 40.67 -15.21 5.13
N TRP A 425 41.44 -16.26 4.79
CA TRP A 425 41.25 -17.61 5.33
C TRP A 425 42.47 -17.94 6.17
N ILE A 426 42.25 -18.38 7.39
CA ILE A 426 43.26 -18.80 8.34
C ILE A 426 43.05 -20.26 8.57
N GLU A 427 44.10 -21.04 8.44
CA GLU A 427 44.12 -22.49 8.71
C GLU A 427 44.89 -22.76 10.00
N CYS A 428 44.27 -23.51 10.91
CA CYS A 428 44.84 -23.95 12.15
C CYS A 428 44.31 -25.35 12.51
N ALA A 429 45.16 -26.31 12.79
CA ALA A 429 44.79 -27.68 13.18
C ALA A 429 43.79 -28.36 12.20
N ASN A 430 43.95 -28.13 10.90
CA ASN A 430 43.06 -28.58 9.81
C ASN A 430 41.64 -27.96 9.88
N GLU A 431 41.49 -26.87 10.58
CA GLU A 431 40.24 -26.10 10.64
C GLU A 431 40.39 -24.76 9.92
N ASN A 432 39.28 -24.29 9.31
CA ASN A 432 39.26 -23.06 8.57
C ASN A 432 38.53 -21.93 9.32
N PHE A 433 39.15 -20.78 9.33
CA PHE A 433 38.58 -19.55 9.91
C PHE A 433 38.57 -18.46 8.88
N THR A 434 37.55 -17.58 8.87
CA THR A 434 37.47 -16.45 7.94
C THR A 434 37.41 -15.15 8.69
N ALA A 435 38.13 -14.15 8.16
CA ALA A 435 38.05 -12.77 8.59
C ALA A 435 37.76 -11.87 7.39
N THR A 436 36.95 -10.84 7.56
CA THR A 436 36.65 -9.87 6.53
C THR A 436 37.02 -8.45 7.00
N GLY A 437 37.50 -7.64 6.08
CA GLY A 437 37.81 -6.24 6.33
C GLY A 437 37.48 -5.38 5.12
N LYS A 438 37.26 -4.11 5.40
CA LYS A 438 36.91 -3.09 4.40
C LYS A 438 37.80 -1.88 4.56
N VAL A 439 38.40 -1.43 3.47
CA VAL A 439 39.16 -0.17 3.38
C VAL A 439 38.50 0.73 2.36
N ILE A 440 38.02 1.89 2.80
CA ILE A 440 37.44 2.89 1.90
C ILE A 440 38.58 3.56 1.13
N LEU A 441 38.50 3.49 -0.20
CA LEU A 441 39.45 4.13 -1.12
C LEU A 441 38.95 5.50 -1.58
N GLN A 442 37.64 5.63 -1.75
CA GLN A 442 36.95 6.86 -2.14
C GLN A 442 35.56 6.90 -1.53
N ASP A 443 35.27 7.92 -0.74
CA ASP A 443 33.96 8.06 -0.11
C ASP A 443 32.84 8.30 -1.11
N GLY A 444 33.11 9.14 -2.10
CA GLY A 444 32.14 9.49 -3.13
C GLY A 444 30.82 10.00 -2.57
N TRP A 445 29.73 9.63 -3.19
CA TRP A 445 28.38 10.05 -2.80
C TRP A 445 27.96 9.62 -1.37
N ARG A 446 28.57 8.59 -0.79
CA ARG A 446 28.25 8.16 0.59
C ARG A 446 28.62 9.20 1.65
N SER A 447 29.57 10.09 1.34
CA SER A 447 29.94 11.20 2.23
C SER A 447 28.75 12.10 2.61
N LEU A 448 27.75 12.21 1.70
CA LEU A 448 26.55 13.02 1.89
C LEU A 448 25.62 12.47 3.00
N TYR A 449 25.79 11.21 3.37
CA TYR A 449 24.89 10.48 4.29
C TYR A 449 25.58 10.09 5.61
N ARG A 450 26.85 10.47 5.85
CA ARG A 450 27.62 10.06 7.04
C ARG A 450 26.99 10.45 8.38
N LYS A 451 26.34 11.62 8.46
CA LYS A 451 25.65 12.07 9.69
C LYS A 451 24.37 11.26 9.99
N GLU A 452 23.91 10.45 9.07
CA GLU A 452 22.67 9.73 9.13
C GLU A 452 22.83 8.23 9.34
N SER A 453 24.07 7.71 9.25
CA SER A 453 24.38 6.32 9.58
C SER A 453 24.24 6.11 11.09
N SER A 454 23.33 5.23 11.49
CA SER A 454 23.18 4.79 12.87
C SER A 454 24.44 4.01 13.29
N GLU A 455 24.73 4.00 14.59
CA GLU A 455 25.84 3.21 15.17
C GLU A 455 25.76 1.71 14.82
N ASP A 456 24.57 1.19 14.49
CA ASP A 456 24.35 -0.19 14.04
C ASP A 456 24.99 -0.51 12.68
N ASP A 457 25.26 0.48 11.82
CA ASP A 457 25.98 0.30 10.55
C ASP A 457 27.50 0.23 10.72
N THR A 458 28.02 0.52 11.92
CA THR A 458 29.47 0.61 12.18
C THR A 458 30.07 -0.65 12.81
N ASP A 459 29.28 -1.52 13.40
CA ASP A 459 29.80 -2.64 14.22
C ASP A 459 30.31 -3.88 13.45
N GLY A 460 30.12 -3.95 12.14
CA GLY A 460 30.59 -5.12 11.34
C GLY A 460 31.52 -4.79 10.17
N GLU A 461 31.54 -3.56 9.68
CA GLU A 461 32.11 -3.24 8.36
C GLU A 461 33.44 -2.45 8.39
N ASN A 462 33.90 -1.92 9.52
CA ASN A 462 35.06 -1.03 9.58
C ASN A 462 36.30 -1.64 10.24
N SER A 463 36.41 -2.96 10.40
CA SER A 463 37.69 -3.55 10.79
C SER A 463 38.66 -3.52 9.61
N SER A 464 39.56 -2.55 9.62
CA SER A 464 40.70 -2.56 8.71
C SER A 464 41.60 -3.74 9.04
N LEU A 465 41.61 -4.75 8.19
CA LEU A 465 42.58 -5.84 8.32
C LEU A 465 43.99 -5.29 8.05
N PRO A 466 45.00 -5.77 8.78
CA PRO A 466 46.39 -5.39 8.51
C PRO A 466 46.80 -5.79 7.08
N ASN A 467 47.83 -5.12 6.56
CA ASN A 467 48.40 -5.57 5.30
C ASN A 467 49.16 -6.86 5.53
N ILE A 468 48.61 -7.97 5.04
CA ILE A 468 49.04 -9.33 5.31
C ILE A 468 49.16 -10.11 4.01
N SER A 469 50.07 -11.09 3.95
CA SER A 469 50.31 -11.91 2.79
C SER A 469 49.97 -13.37 3.05
N LYS A 470 49.72 -14.15 1.98
CA LYS A 470 49.51 -15.57 2.07
C LYS A 470 50.77 -16.28 2.62
N GLY A 471 50.58 -17.24 3.52
CA GLY A 471 51.63 -17.99 4.17
C GLY A 471 52.17 -17.34 5.45
N GLU A 472 51.79 -16.12 5.75
CA GLU A 472 52.24 -15.46 6.98
C GLU A 472 51.63 -16.14 8.22
N PRO A 473 52.46 -16.33 9.27
CA PRO A 473 52.01 -16.97 10.51
C PRO A 473 51.17 -16.01 11.34
N VAL A 474 50.20 -16.54 12.04
CA VAL A 474 49.42 -15.86 13.07
C VAL A 474 49.41 -16.72 14.33
N ALA A 475 49.37 -16.10 15.49
CA ALA A 475 49.37 -16.81 16.77
C ALA A 475 47.99 -16.71 17.45
N TYR A 476 47.54 -17.80 18.04
CA TYR A 476 46.32 -17.76 18.86
C TYR A 476 46.50 -16.74 20.02
N GLN A 477 45.53 -15.92 20.22
CA GLN A 477 45.52 -14.96 21.34
C GLN A 477 44.35 -15.18 22.30
N ALA A 478 43.14 -15.30 21.74
CA ALA A 478 41.93 -15.53 22.49
C ALA A 478 40.89 -16.23 21.61
N GLY A 479 39.98 -16.97 22.24
CA GLY A 479 38.87 -17.58 21.55
C GLY A 479 37.61 -17.58 22.40
N SER A 480 36.47 -17.55 21.80
CA SER A 480 35.17 -17.59 22.48
C SER A 480 34.15 -18.36 21.65
N VAL A 481 33.22 -19.00 22.35
CA VAL A 481 32.00 -19.56 21.78
C VAL A 481 30.91 -18.53 21.94
N LEU A 482 30.44 -17.98 20.82
CA LEU A 482 29.35 -17.01 20.78
C LEU A 482 28.03 -17.77 20.70
N GLU A 483 27.20 -17.66 21.72
CA GLU A 483 25.84 -18.19 21.71
C GLU A 483 24.92 -17.15 21.07
N LYS A 484 24.20 -17.56 20.05
CA LYS A 484 23.24 -16.75 19.31
C LYS A 484 21.90 -17.44 19.20
N GLN A 485 20.86 -16.66 19.01
CA GLN A 485 19.52 -17.20 18.77
C GLN A 485 18.95 -16.60 17.51
N THR A 486 18.26 -17.45 16.76
CA THR A 486 17.45 -16.96 15.63
C THR A 486 16.34 -16.03 16.15
N LYS A 487 16.00 -15.02 15.36
CA LYS A 487 14.95 -14.04 15.70
C LYS A 487 13.79 -14.22 14.75
N PRO A 488 12.54 -14.02 15.21
CA PRO A 488 11.40 -14.02 14.32
C PRO A 488 11.52 -12.85 13.33
N PRO A 489 10.87 -12.93 12.18
CA PRO A 489 10.80 -11.79 11.27
C PRO A 489 10.13 -10.60 11.95
N THR A 490 10.55 -9.39 11.62
CA THR A 490 9.94 -8.18 12.18
C THR A 490 8.52 -7.97 11.64
N ARG A 491 7.64 -7.45 12.51
CA ARG A 491 6.31 -6.98 12.08
C ARG A 491 6.43 -5.90 11.02
N PHE A 492 5.44 -5.82 10.16
CA PHE A 492 5.36 -4.73 9.19
C PHE A 492 5.09 -3.39 9.88
N THR A 493 5.79 -2.35 9.44
CA THR A 493 5.35 -0.95 9.58
C THR A 493 4.56 -0.56 8.32
N PRO A 494 3.82 0.56 8.30
CA PRO A 494 3.19 1.04 7.06
C PRO A 494 4.17 1.16 5.89
N ALA A 495 5.38 1.66 6.14
CA ALA A 495 6.44 1.79 5.15
C ALA A 495 6.96 0.45 4.63
N THR A 496 7.22 -0.53 5.52
CA THR A 496 7.70 -1.85 5.09
C THR A 496 6.60 -2.70 4.45
N LEU A 497 5.32 -2.50 4.80
CA LEU A 497 4.20 -3.12 4.10
C LEU A 497 4.08 -2.54 2.68
N LEU A 498 4.24 -1.23 2.51
CA LEU A 498 4.26 -0.59 1.20
C LEU A 498 5.41 -1.16 0.35
N GLN A 499 6.59 -1.34 0.93
CA GLN A 499 7.72 -1.98 0.24
C GLN A 499 7.37 -3.42 -0.17
N ALA A 500 6.70 -4.20 0.69
CA ALA A 500 6.27 -5.56 0.36
C ALA A 500 5.23 -5.57 -0.78
N MET A 501 4.35 -4.58 -0.86
CA MET A 501 3.42 -4.39 -1.98
C MET A 501 4.17 -4.09 -3.29
N LYS A 502 5.21 -3.25 -3.26
CA LYS A 502 6.08 -2.95 -4.42
C LYS A 502 6.87 -4.18 -4.84
N GLU A 503 7.45 -4.89 -3.89
CA GLU A 503 8.28 -6.08 -4.14
C GLU A 503 7.48 -7.39 -4.02
N ILE A 504 6.25 -7.38 -4.49
CA ILE A 504 5.29 -8.47 -4.28
C ILE A 504 5.77 -9.85 -4.75
N HIS A 505 6.65 -9.89 -5.75
CA HIS A 505 7.29 -11.11 -6.24
C HIS A 505 8.04 -11.91 -5.16
N LYS A 506 8.41 -11.26 -4.04
CA LYS A 506 9.04 -11.93 -2.88
C LYS A 506 8.01 -12.65 -1.99
N HIS A 507 6.72 -12.32 -2.13
CA HIS A 507 5.63 -12.74 -1.25
C HIS A 507 4.57 -13.61 -1.94
N VAL A 508 4.82 -14.04 -3.17
CA VAL A 508 3.93 -14.96 -3.90
C VAL A 508 4.00 -16.37 -3.34
N LYS A 509 2.88 -17.11 -3.42
CA LYS A 509 2.77 -18.51 -3.01
C LYS A 509 3.50 -19.41 -4.00
N ASP A 510 3.25 -19.20 -5.28
CA ASP A 510 3.90 -19.92 -6.35
C ASP A 510 5.28 -19.32 -6.66
N LYS A 511 6.32 -20.02 -6.20
CA LYS A 511 7.72 -19.60 -6.39
C LYS A 511 8.13 -19.52 -7.87
N SER A 512 7.45 -20.24 -8.77
CA SER A 512 7.72 -20.19 -10.22
C SER A 512 7.40 -18.83 -10.82
N LEU A 513 6.43 -18.11 -10.26
CA LEU A 513 6.04 -16.77 -10.68
C LEU A 513 7.04 -15.68 -10.28
N LYS A 514 7.94 -15.96 -9.34
CA LYS A 514 8.86 -14.96 -8.77
C LYS A 514 9.68 -14.21 -9.82
N ASN A 515 10.22 -14.93 -10.80
CA ASN A 515 11.06 -14.32 -11.85
C ASN A 515 10.22 -13.51 -12.84
N ARG A 516 9.04 -14.00 -13.24
CA ARG A 516 8.10 -13.32 -14.12
C ARG A 516 7.60 -12.00 -13.50
N LEU A 517 7.24 -12.04 -12.22
CA LEU A 517 6.67 -10.90 -11.51
C LEU A 517 7.72 -9.91 -10.99
N LYS A 518 9.00 -10.16 -11.21
CA LYS A 518 10.08 -9.25 -10.80
C LYS A 518 10.07 -7.94 -11.61
N SER A 519 9.58 -7.98 -12.83
CA SER A 519 9.42 -6.80 -13.70
C SER A 519 8.13 -6.02 -13.45
N VAL A 520 7.16 -6.61 -12.75
CA VAL A 520 5.89 -5.96 -12.42
C VAL A 520 6.09 -4.93 -11.32
N SER A 521 5.44 -3.77 -11.43
CA SER A 521 5.51 -2.66 -10.46
C SER A 521 4.91 -2.98 -9.08
N GLY A 522 4.59 -4.26 -8.80
CA GLY A 522 3.96 -4.71 -7.56
C GLY A 522 2.44 -4.70 -7.64
N ILE A 523 1.77 -4.74 -6.48
CA ILE A 523 0.31 -4.60 -6.38
C ILE A 523 -0.08 -3.20 -5.92
N GLY A 524 -1.13 -2.66 -6.52
CA GLY A 524 -1.51 -1.25 -6.36
C GLY A 524 -0.55 -0.29 -7.09
N THR A 525 -0.96 0.95 -7.28
CA THR A 525 -0.13 2.02 -7.87
C THR A 525 0.57 2.83 -6.80
N GLU A 526 1.56 3.63 -7.19
CA GLU A 526 2.22 4.61 -6.30
C GLU A 526 1.19 5.51 -5.60
N ALA A 527 0.18 5.98 -6.33
CA ALA A 527 -0.88 6.82 -5.79
C ALA A 527 -1.81 6.11 -4.79
N THR A 528 -1.98 4.79 -4.89
CA THR A 528 -3.02 4.05 -4.15
C THR A 528 -2.50 3.20 -2.99
N ARG A 529 -1.23 2.79 -2.97
CA ARG A 529 -0.69 1.91 -1.91
C ARG A 529 -0.89 2.47 -0.50
N ALA A 530 -0.53 3.74 -0.30
CA ALA A 530 -0.71 4.41 1.00
C ALA A 530 -2.18 4.42 1.42
N THR A 531 -3.09 4.82 0.53
CA THR A 531 -4.53 4.87 0.78
C THR A 531 -5.12 3.48 1.07
N ILE A 532 -4.62 2.43 0.42
CA ILE A 532 -5.03 1.04 0.69
C ILE A 532 -4.67 0.65 2.12
N ILE A 533 -3.44 0.93 2.57
CA ILE A 533 -2.99 0.64 3.94
C ILE A 533 -3.87 1.38 4.95
N ASP A 534 -4.11 2.68 4.76
CA ASP A 534 -4.98 3.47 5.62
C ASP A 534 -6.41 2.93 5.65
N SER A 535 -6.96 2.59 4.48
CA SER A 535 -8.30 2.04 4.39
C SER A 535 -8.47 0.69 5.12
N LEU A 536 -7.38 -0.07 5.29
CA LEU A 536 -7.36 -1.28 6.11
C LEU A 536 -7.39 -0.95 7.61
N ILE A 537 -6.72 0.13 8.01
CA ILE A 537 -6.75 0.61 9.40
C ILE A 537 -8.12 1.20 9.73
N GLU A 538 -8.65 2.10 8.90
CA GLU A 538 -9.97 2.73 9.08
C GLU A 538 -11.12 1.71 9.10
N ALA A 539 -10.99 0.64 8.31
CA ALA A 539 -11.99 -0.44 8.28
C ALA A 539 -11.81 -1.48 9.40
N ASP A 540 -10.88 -1.25 10.35
CA ASP A 540 -10.61 -2.13 11.49
C ASP A 540 -10.13 -3.54 11.09
N PHE A 541 -9.45 -3.66 9.95
CA PHE A 541 -8.73 -4.88 9.59
C PHE A 541 -7.33 -4.92 10.19
N LEU A 542 -6.65 -3.78 10.17
CA LEU A 542 -5.33 -3.60 10.77
C LEU A 542 -5.41 -2.50 11.83
N ARG A 543 -4.54 -2.58 12.83
CA ARG A 543 -4.33 -1.51 13.80
C ARG A 543 -2.85 -1.23 13.98
N LEU A 544 -2.53 0.00 14.35
CA LEU A 544 -1.17 0.38 14.73
C LEU A 544 -0.94 0.08 16.20
N GLU A 545 0.08 -0.71 16.51
CA GLU A 545 0.64 -0.86 17.85
C GLU A 545 2.05 -0.26 17.84
N LYS A 546 2.19 0.92 18.45
CA LYS A 546 3.37 1.77 18.30
C LYS A 546 3.58 2.10 16.81
N LYS A 547 4.66 1.59 16.19
CA LYS A 547 4.95 1.76 14.76
C LYS A 547 4.59 0.54 13.88
N PHE A 548 4.08 -0.52 14.48
CA PHE A 548 3.84 -1.78 13.79
C PHE A 548 2.38 -2.00 13.46
N LEU A 549 2.13 -2.60 12.31
CA LEU A 549 0.81 -3.05 11.89
C LEU A 549 0.54 -4.44 12.46
N VAL A 550 -0.59 -4.57 13.14
CA VAL A 550 -1.06 -5.84 13.72
C VAL A 550 -2.44 -6.16 13.16
N PRO A 551 -2.73 -7.42 12.81
CA PRO A 551 -4.05 -7.80 12.33
C PRO A 551 -5.07 -7.79 13.48
N THR A 552 -6.31 -7.47 13.16
CA THR A 552 -7.44 -7.56 14.09
C THR A 552 -8.13 -8.92 13.98
N GLU A 553 -9.05 -9.22 14.89
CA GLU A 553 -9.87 -10.42 14.84
C GLU A 553 -10.64 -10.54 13.51
N GLN A 554 -11.07 -9.42 12.95
CA GLN A 554 -11.75 -9.35 11.66
C GLN A 554 -10.86 -9.82 10.50
N SER A 555 -9.57 -9.52 10.52
CA SER A 555 -8.61 -10.00 9.51
C SER A 555 -8.42 -11.51 9.56
N TYR A 556 -8.24 -12.07 10.76
CA TYR A 556 -8.15 -13.53 10.92
C TYR A 556 -9.42 -14.24 10.45
N MET A 557 -10.59 -13.66 10.73
CA MET A 557 -11.87 -14.17 10.24
C MET A 557 -11.90 -14.16 8.70
N MET A 558 -11.50 -13.07 8.06
CA MET A 558 -11.43 -13.02 6.59
C MET A 558 -10.49 -14.06 6.02
N MET A 559 -9.31 -14.24 6.62
CA MET A 559 -8.36 -15.28 6.17
C MET A 559 -8.92 -16.69 6.26
N LYS A 560 -9.81 -16.95 7.24
CA LYS A 560 -10.47 -18.25 7.39
C LYS A 560 -11.55 -18.50 6.33
N PHE A 561 -12.20 -17.45 5.83
CA PHE A 561 -13.36 -17.59 4.94
C PHE A 561 -13.00 -17.43 3.45
N LEU A 562 -11.93 -16.68 3.17
CA LEU A 562 -11.59 -16.37 1.79
C LEU A 562 -10.62 -17.40 1.19
N PRO A 563 -10.80 -17.77 -0.08
CA PRO A 563 -9.91 -18.69 -0.76
C PRO A 563 -8.52 -18.08 -1.00
N ASP A 564 -7.56 -18.96 -1.16
CA ASP A 564 -6.17 -18.59 -1.47
C ASP A 564 -6.05 -17.71 -2.71
N THR A 565 -6.89 -17.93 -3.72
CA THR A 565 -6.95 -17.12 -4.94
C THR A 565 -7.11 -15.61 -4.68
N ILE A 566 -7.77 -15.23 -3.57
CA ILE A 566 -8.01 -13.83 -3.21
C ILE A 566 -7.03 -13.35 -2.13
N THR A 567 -6.59 -14.25 -1.24
CA THR A 567 -5.74 -13.89 -0.10
C THR A 567 -4.26 -13.88 -0.43
N TRP A 568 -3.82 -14.64 -1.45
CA TRP A 568 -2.46 -14.58 -1.97
C TRP A 568 -2.36 -13.52 -3.07
N PRO A 569 -1.22 -12.84 -3.18
CA PRO A 569 -1.06 -11.77 -4.17
C PRO A 569 -0.85 -12.26 -5.60
N ASP A 570 -0.65 -13.57 -5.81
CA ASP A 570 -0.32 -14.18 -7.09
C ASP A 570 -1.28 -13.77 -8.21
N THR A 571 -2.59 -13.94 -7.98
CA THR A 571 -3.63 -13.56 -8.94
C THR A 571 -3.58 -12.06 -9.26
N THR A 572 -3.45 -11.22 -8.22
CA THR A 572 -3.40 -9.76 -8.40
C THR A 572 -2.16 -9.33 -9.17
N ALA A 573 -1.01 -9.92 -8.86
CA ALA A 573 0.24 -9.62 -9.54
C ALA A 573 0.22 -10.02 -11.02
N LEU A 574 -0.36 -11.19 -11.33
CA LEU A 574 -0.59 -11.60 -12.72
C LEU A 574 -1.53 -10.65 -13.47
N TRP A 575 -2.54 -10.11 -12.79
CA TRP A 575 -3.43 -9.12 -13.41
C TRP A 575 -2.73 -7.78 -13.66
N GLU A 576 -1.83 -7.34 -12.79
CA GLU A 576 -1.02 -6.13 -13.05
C GLU A 576 -0.07 -6.33 -14.24
N ASP A 577 0.50 -7.53 -14.40
CA ASP A 577 1.31 -7.89 -15.57
C ASP A 577 0.48 -7.78 -16.87
N GLU A 578 -0.76 -8.31 -16.87
CA GLU A 578 -1.66 -8.20 -18.02
C GLU A 578 -2.16 -6.75 -18.27
N LEU A 579 -2.26 -5.91 -17.24
CA LEU A 579 -2.59 -4.49 -17.40
C LEU A 579 -1.46 -3.72 -18.10
N GLU A 580 -0.22 -4.14 -17.93
CA GLU A 580 0.91 -3.60 -18.70
C GLU A 580 0.84 -4.03 -20.16
N ASP A 581 0.41 -5.30 -20.46
CA ASP A 581 0.12 -5.75 -21.83
C ASP A 581 -0.96 -4.89 -22.52
N ILE A 582 -1.99 -4.46 -21.78
CA ILE A 582 -3.01 -3.54 -22.32
C ILE A 582 -2.40 -2.18 -22.62
N LYS A 583 -1.59 -1.64 -21.72
CA LYS A 583 -0.92 -0.35 -21.91
C LYS A 583 -0.04 -0.35 -23.16
N GLU A 584 0.64 -1.45 -23.43
CA GLU A 584 1.49 -1.63 -24.60
C GLU A 584 0.73 -2.09 -25.87
N GLY A 585 -0.60 -2.22 -25.80
CA GLY A 585 -1.45 -2.62 -26.93
C GLY A 585 -1.37 -4.10 -27.31
N ARG A 586 -0.76 -4.95 -26.49
CA ARG A 586 -0.68 -6.41 -26.72
C ARG A 586 -1.97 -7.16 -26.33
N LYS A 587 -2.84 -6.53 -25.53
CA LYS A 587 -4.09 -7.10 -25.06
C LYS A 587 -5.20 -6.06 -25.03
N THR A 588 -6.43 -6.45 -25.31
CA THR A 588 -7.59 -5.55 -25.22
C THR A 588 -8.23 -5.58 -23.83
N VAL A 589 -8.97 -4.52 -23.48
CA VAL A 589 -9.76 -4.46 -22.23
C VAL A 589 -10.74 -5.62 -22.15
N LYS A 590 -11.40 -5.95 -23.26
CA LYS A 590 -12.39 -7.05 -23.34
C LYS A 590 -11.75 -8.39 -23.04
N GLU A 591 -10.67 -8.75 -23.72
CA GLU A 591 -9.95 -10.02 -23.50
C GLU A 591 -9.47 -10.15 -22.04
N PHE A 592 -8.99 -9.05 -21.45
CA PHE A 592 -8.60 -9.03 -20.06
C PHE A 592 -9.79 -9.34 -19.14
N ILE A 593 -10.90 -8.62 -19.26
CA ILE A 593 -12.08 -8.81 -18.41
C ILE A 593 -12.67 -10.21 -18.60
N ASP A 594 -12.86 -10.67 -19.83
CA ASP A 594 -13.40 -12.01 -20.12
C ASP A 594 -12.55 -13.11 -19.45
N GLY A 595 -11.23 -12.96 -19.48
CA GLY A 595 -10.30 -13.88 -18.81
C GLY A 595 -10.41 -13.92 -17.27
N LYS A 596 -11.06 -12.92 -16.63
CA LYS A 596 -11.23 -12.88 -15.16
C LYS A 596 -12.56 -13.45 -14.68
N LEU A 597 -13.54 -13.57 -15.56
CA LEU A 597 -14.89 -13.99 -15.19
C LEU A 597 -14.95 -15.39 -14.59
N SER A 598 -14.12 -16.32 -15.09
CA SER A 598 -14.05 -17.69 -14.53
C SER A 598 -13.54 -17.72 -13.09
N THR A 599 -12.55 -16.91 -12.77
CA THR A 599 -12.02 -16.78 -11.40
C THR A 599 -13.08 -16.21 -10.47
N ILE A 600 -13.79 -15.16 -10.88
CA ILE A 600 -14.85 -14.53 -10.08
C ILE A 600 -15.98 -15.53 -9.86
N GLN A 601 -16.41 -16.25 -10.92
CA GLN A 601 -17.45 -17.28 -10.84
C GLN A 601 -17.07 -18.41 -9.87
N SER A 602 -15.81 -18.87 -9.92
CA SER A 602 -15.31 -19.89 -8.99
C SER A 602 -15.41 -19.41 -7.54
N CYS A 603 -14.91 -18.22 -7.24
CA CYS A 603 -14.98 -17.65 -5.90
C CYS A 603 -16.43 -17.45 -5.41
N VAL A 604 -17.34 -17.02 -6.28
CA VAL A 604 -18.76 -16.91 -5.95
C VAL A 604 -19.36 -18.29 -5.64
N ASN A 605 -19.01 -19.32 -6.42
CA ASN A 605 -19.47 -20.68 -6.16
C ASN A 605 -18.93 -21.22 -4.82
N GLU A 606 -17.67 -20.97 -4.51
CA GLU A 606 -17.09 -21.33 -3.21
C GLU A 606 -17.87 -20.67 -2.06
N ALA A 607 -18.21 -19.37 -2.19
CA ALA A 607 -18.99 -18.64 -1.18
C ALA A 607 -20.38 -19.22 -0.98
N LYS A 608 -21.03 -19.78 -2.02
CA LYS A 608 -22.35 -20.42 -1.90
C LYS A 608 -22.36 -21.65 -0.98
N TRP A 609 -21.24 -22.36 -0.92
CA TRP A 609 -21.08 -23.56 -0.09
C TRP A 609 -20.32 -23.30 1.20
N LEU A 610 -19.93 -22.06 1.47
CA LEU A 610 -19.15 -21.70 2.65
C LEU A 610 -19.96 -21.91 3.93
N LYS A 611 -19.47 -22.79 4.79
CA LYS A 611 -19.94 -22.96 6.16
C LYS A 611 -19.15 -22.07 7.09
N VAL A 612 -19.85 -21.14 7.72
CA VAL A 612 -19.25 -20.16 8.63
C VAL A 612 -19.71 -20.48 10.04
N ASP A 613 -18.75 -20.75 10.93
CA ASP A 613 -19.07 -20.92 12.36
C ASP A 613 -19.50 -19.58 12.96
N PRO A 614 -20.50 -19.55 13.82
CA PRO A 614 -20.92 -18.33 14.48
C PRO A 614 -19.81 -17.80 15.41
N PRO A 615 -19.73 -16.47 15.62
CA PRO A 615 -18.79 -15.91 16.57
C PRO A 615 -19.06 -16.44 17.99
N LYS A 616 -18.01 -16.54 18.82
CA LYS A 616 -18.09 -17.09 20.20
C LYS A 616 -19.20 -16.46 21.07
N ASN A 617 -19.53 -15.19 20.78
CA ASN A 617 -20.53 -14.42 21.51
C ASN A 617 -21.87 -14.33 20.75
N ALA A 618 -22.10 -15.18 19.75
CA ALA A 618 -23.34 -15.17 19.00
C ALA A 618 -24.52 -15.55 19.89
N VAL A 619 -25.58 -14.77 19.82
CA VAL A 619 -26.83 -15.10 20.51
C VAL A 619 -27.69 -15.95 19.57
N VAL A 620 -28.15 -17.09 20.06
CA VAL A 620 -28.98 -18.00 19.29
C VAL A 620 -30.45 -17.72 19.48
N CYS A 621 -31.22 -17.96 18.44
CA CYS A 621 -32.68 -17.88 18.50
C CYS A 621 -33.23 -19.02 19.35
N PRO A 622 -34.01 -18.74 20.42
CA PRO A 622 -34.61 -19.78 21.26
C PRO A 622 -35.54 -20.72 20.51
N ASP A 623 -36.14 -20.25 19.40
CA ASP A 623 -37.15 -21.03 18.67
C ASP A 623 -36.54 -22.01 17.65
N CYS A 624 -35.41 -21.69 17.01
CA CYS A 624 -34.86 -22.52 15.94
C CYS A 624 -33.36 -22.79 16.04
N GLY A 625 -32.67 -22.27 17.06
CA GLY A 625 -31.24 -22.46 17.30
C GLY A 625 -30.31 -21.71 16.35
N LYS A 626 -30.83 -21.02 15.30
CA LYS A 626 -30.00 -20.18 14.39
C LYS A 626 -29.65 -18.84 15.06
N VAL A 627 -28.64 -18.16 14.55
CA VAL A 627 -28.11 -16.93 15.15
C VAL A 627 -29.11 -15.77 15.04
N LEU A 628 -29.16 -14.91 16.06
CA LEU A 628 -29.86 -13.63 16.05
C LEU A 628 -28.89 -12.52 15.61
N VAL A 629 -29.33 -11.68 14.68
CA VAL A 629 -28.52 -10.54 14.16
C VAL A 629 -29.24 -9.23 14.44
N ARG A 630 -28.52 -8.26 14.99
CA ARG A 630 -29.04 -6.91 15.24
C ARG A 630 -29.25 -6.17 13.91
N ARG A 631 -30.45 -5.64 13.72
CA ARG A 631 -30.87 -4.93 12.50
C ARG A 631 -31.47 -3.57 12.85
N THR A 632 -31.42 -2.65 11.90
CA THR A 632 -32.09 -1.35 12.02
C THR A 632 -33.45 -1.41 11.34
N GLY A 633 -34.51 -1.07 12.06
CA GLY A 633 -35.88 -0.95 11.56
C GLY A 633 -36.38 0.49 11.65
N LYS A 634 -37.63 0.74 11.20
CA LYS A 634 -38.26 2.07 11.26
C LYS A 634 -38.35 2.62 12.70
N ASN A 635 -38.44 1.74 13.69
CA ASN A 635 -38.62 2.08 15.12
C ASN A 635 -37.33 1.90 15.95
N GLY A 636 -36.15 1.85 15.32
CA GLY A 636 -34.88 1.61 16.00
C GLY A 636 -34.30 0.22 15.76
N TYR A 637 -33.40 -0.20 16.65
CA TYR A 637 -32.74 -1.51 16.52
C TYR A 637 -33.62 -2.65 17.00
N PHE A 638 -33.53 -3.78 16.31
CA PHE A 638 -34.15 -5.05 16.70
C PHE A 638 -33.21 -6.20 16.31
N TRP A 639 -33.47 -7.38 16.87
CA TRP A 639 -32.76 -8.62 16.56
C TRP A 639 -33.64 -9.55 15.73
N GLY A 640 -33.17 -9.88 14.52
CA GLY A 640 -33.88 -10.80 13.62
C GLY A 640 -33.15 -12.13 13.52
N CYS A 641 -33.93 -13.22 13.46
CA CYS A 641 -33.36 -14.54 13.24
C CYS A 641 -32.80 -14.70 11.84
N THR A 642 -31.60 -15.30 11.72
CA THR A 642 -30.99 -15.63 10.43
C THR A 642 -31.66 -16.81 9.73
N GLY A 643 -32.57 -17.48 10.41
CA GLY A 643 -33.40 -18.53 9.84
C GLY A 643 -34.56 -18.07 8.96
N TYR A 644 -34.72 -16.76 8.73
CA TYR A 644 -35.70 -16.23 7.79
C TYR A 644 -35.48 -16.79 6.37
N PRO A 645 -36.51 -17.18 5.60
CA PRO A 645 -37.94 -17.03 5.87
C PRO A 645 -38.59 -18.14 6.77
N ASP A 646 -37.88 -19.24 7.05
CA ASP A 646 -38.42 -20.36 7.80
C ASP A 646 -38.73 -19.98 9.26
N CYS A 647 -37.82 -19.24 9.89
CA CYS A 647 -38.00 -18.65 11.22
C CYS A 647 -38.18 -17.14 11.12
N LYS A 648 -39.38 -16.63 11.36
CA LYS A 648 -39.72 -15.19 11.28
C LYS A 648 -39.57 -14.45 12.60
N LYS A 649 -38.88 -15.04 13.61
CA LYS A 649 -38.78 -14.46 14.94
C LYS A 649 -37.89 -13.23 14.96
N THR A 650 -38.35 -12.22 15.68
CA THR A 650 -37.64 -10.98 15.98
C THR A 650 -37.74 -10.68 17.46
N TYR A 651 -36.71 -10.08 18.03
CA TYR A 651 -36.60 -9.71 19.43
C TYR A 651 -36.26 -8.24 19.58
N PRO A 652 -36.80 -7.53 20.60
CA PRO A 652 -36.44 -6.15 20.87
C PRO A 652 -34.95 -6.01 21.21
N ASP A 653 -34.38 -4.83 20.91
CA ASP A 653 -33.03 -4.48 21.33
C ASP A 653 -33.06 -3.85 22.72
N LYS A 654 -32.37 -4.44 23.67
CA LYS A 654 -32.24 -3.95 25.03
C LYS A 654 -30.77 -3.67 25.33
N LYS A 655 -30.36 -2.39 25.16
CA LYS A 655 -28.97 -1.96 25.35
C LYS A 655 -27.94 -2.79 24.56
N GLY A 656 -28.25 -3.08 23.29
CA GLY A 656 -27.35 -3.82 22.40
C GLY A 656 -27.38 -5.33 22.53
N LYS A 657 -28.33 -5.90 23.31
CA LYS A 657 -28.58 -7.34 23.44
C LYS A 657 -30.02 -7.66 23.05
N PRO A 658 -30.30 -8.85 22.50
CA PRO A 658 -31.68 -9.23 22.24
C PRO A 658 -32.40 -9.53 23.56
N ASP A 659 -33.60 -8.99 23.69
CA ASP A 659 -34.49 -9.34 24.78
C ASP A 659 -35.26 -10.63 24.40
N THR A 660 -34.68 -11.76 24.76
CA THR A 660 -35.23 -13.10 24.43
C THR A 660 -36.16 -13.63 25.50
N GLU A 661 -36.37 -12.90 26.61
CA GLU A 661 -37.34 -13.27 27.62
C GLU A 661 -38.76 -13.13 27.07
N ASP A 662 -39.59 -14.13 27.31
CA ASP A 662 -41.00 -14.09 26.94
C ASP A 662 -41.74 -13.21 27.94
N HIS A 663 -41.78 -11.90 27.70
CA HIS A 663 -42.53 -10.94 28.50
C HIS A 663 -44.02 -10.93 28.17
N THR A 664 -44.50 -11.89 27.38
CA THR A 664 -45.90 -11.96 27.00
C THR A 664 -46.76 -12.49 28.18
N VAL A 665 -47.65 -11.64 28.63
CA VAL A 665 -48.65 -11.99 29.62
C VAL A 665 -49.86 -12.60 28.90
N THR A 666 -50.28 -13.78 29.30
CA THR A 666 -51.49 -14.38 28.75
C THR A 666 -52.69 -13.48 29.06
N CYS A 667 -53.56 -13.26 28.10
CA CYS A 667 -54.75 -12.44 28.30
C CYS A 667 -55.68 -13.09 29.32
N PRO A 668 -55.98 -12.42 30.44
CA PRO A 668 -56.84 -12.99 31.45
C PRO A 668 -58.32 -13.12 31.02
N ALA A 669 -58.70 -12.40 29.94
CA ALA A 669 -60.06 -12.40 29.44
C ALA A 669 -60.36 -13.61 28.54
N CYS A 670 -59.50 -13.96 27.59
CA CYS A 670 -59.74 -15.11 26.71
C CYS A 670 -58.86 -16.33 27.02
N ARG A 671 -57.81 -16.18 27.81
CA ARG A 671 -56.82 -17.23 28.17
C ARG A 671 -56.10 -17.88 27.01
N THR A 672 -56.41 -17.48 25.75
CA THR A 672 -55.81 -17.96 24.50
C THR A 672 -54.86 -16.95 23.90
N GLY A 673 -55.24 -15.66 23.90
CA GLY A 673 -54.41 -14.57 23.35
C GLY A 673 -53.32 -14.11 24.31
N ARG A 674 -52.29 -13.45 23.80
CA ARG A 674 -51.21 -12.85 24.55
C ARG A 674 -51.33 -11.33 24.54
N LEU A 675 -51.04 -10.66 25.66
CA LEU A 675 -51.05 -9.22 25.75
C LEU A 675 -49.79 -8.62 25.10
N ARG A 676 -49.98 -7.63 24.23
CA ARG A 676 -48.90 -6.86 23.58
C ARG A 676 -48.98 -5.42 23.97
N ARG A 677 -47.84 -4.82 24.35
CA ARG A 677 -47.74 -3.39 24.65
C ARG A 677 -47.78 -2.60 23.34
N LEU A 678 -48.77 -1.76 23.18
CA LEU A 678 -49.04 -0.96 21.98
C LEU A 678 -49.00 0.53 22.35
N LYS A 679 -48.59 1.38 21.40
CA LYS A 679 -48.60 2.85 21.58
C LYS A 679 -49.86 3.41 20.91
N GLY A 680 -50.75 3.95 21.68
CA GLY A 680 -51.94 4.64 21.22
C GLY A 680 -51.80 6.17 21.30
N LYS A 681 -52.89 6.86 20.94
CA LYS A 681 -52.95 8.36 20.93
C LYS A 681 -52.69 8.98 22.32
N TYR A 682 -53.06 8.24 23.39
CA TYR A 682 -52.97 8.72 24.79
C TYR A 682 -51.89 8.04 25.61
N GLY A 683 -50.96 7.35 24.99
CA GLY A 683 -49.89 6.63 25.67
C GLY A 683 -49.84 5.15 25.34
N TYR A 684 -49.17 4.36 26.20
CA TYR A 684 -49.04 2.92 26.01
C TYR A 684 -50.22 2.20 26.63
N PHE A 685 -50.67 1.12 25.99
CA PHE A 685 -51.65 0.18 26.47
C PHE A 685 -51.30 -1.24 26.06
N TRP A 686 -51.94 -2.22 26.66
CA TRP A 686 -51.76 -3.64 26.35
C TRP A 686 -52.99 -4.18 25.65
N GLY A 687 -52.81 -4.64 24.40
CA GLY A 687 -53.89 -5.23 23.60
C GLY A 687 -53.75 -6.76 23.50
N CYS A 688 -54.85 -7.48 23.52
CA CYS A 688 -54.84 -8.91 23.25
C CYS A 688 -54.53 -9.20 21.79
N SER A 689 -53.71 -10.25 21.55
CA SER A 689 -53.34 -10.69 20.19
C SER A 689 -54.40 -11.53 19.51
N ASP A 690 -55.38 -11.98 20.26
CA ASP A 690 -56.52 -12.76 19.76
C ASP A 690 -57.52 -11.80 19.07
N PRO A 691 -57.78 -12.00 17.76
CA PRO A 691 -58.71 -11.12 17.00
C PRO A 691 -60.12 -11.07 17.52
N ASP A 692 -60.58 -12.17 18.17
CA ASP A 692 -61.94 -12.30 18.68
C ASP A 692 -62.06 -11.68 20.08
N CYS A 693 -60.99 -11.66 20.84
CA CYS A 693 -60.97 -11.12 22.20
C CYS A 693 -60.96 -9.58 22.26
N ARG A 694 -60.14 -8.93 21.50
CA ARG A 694 -59.94 -7.46 21.39
C ARG A 694 -59.88 -6.68 22.72
N LYS A 695 -59.62 -7.32 23.86
CA LYS A 695 -59.53 -6.64 25.16
C LYS A 695 -58.24 -5.88 25.30
N ASN A 696 -58.33 -4.66 25.87
CA ASN A 696 -57.23 -3.78 26.16
C ASN A 696 -57.10 -3.59 27.68
N PHE A 697 -55.83 -3.44 28.13
CA PHE A 697 -55.48 -3.20 29.54
C PHE A 697 -54.58 -1.98 29.63
N ARG A 698 -54.69 -1.24 30.72
CA ARG A 698 -53.85 -0.04 30.95
C ARG A 698 -52.39 -0.44 31.15
N ASP A 699 -51.48 0.43 30.68
CA ASP A 699 -50.06 0.31 30.96
C ASP A 699 -49.75 0.98 32.30
N LYS A 700 -49.22 0.23 33.24
CA LYS A 700 -48.74 0.73 34.51
C LYS A 700 -47.26 0.40 34.64
N ASN A 701 -46.38 1.41 34.45
CA ASN A 701 -44.94 1.23 34.53
C ASN A 701 -44.41 0.10 33.64
N GLY A 702 -44.91 -0.03 32.40
CA GLY A 702 -44.44 -1.04 31.44
C GLY A 702 -45.04 -2.44 31.67
N LYS A 703 -46.04 -2.61 32.55
CA LYS A 703 -46.73 -3.86 32.77
C LYS A 703 -48.24 -3.67 32.56
N PRO A 704 -48.98 -4.69 32.14
CA PRO A 704 -50.44 -4.59 32.04
C PRO A 704 -51.07 -4.56 33.44
N GLU A 705 -51.95 -3.60 33.63
CA GLU A 705 -52.79 -3.56 34.85
C GLU A 705 -53.91 -4.63 34.69
N LEU A 706 -53.66 -5.77 35.29
CA LEU A 706 -54.61 -6.91 35.25
C LEU A 706 -55.67 -6.78 36.35
N PRO A 707 -56.92 -7.09 36.06
CA PRO A 707 -57.96 -7.17 37.14
C PRO A 707 -57.53 -8.15 38.17
N ALA A 708 -57.80 -7.86 39.45
CA ALA A 708 -57.54 -8.78 40.54
C ALA A 708 -58.35 -10.08 40.30
N MET A 709 -57.67 -11.23 40.37
CA MET A 709 -58.31 -12.51 40.25
C MET A 709 -59.33 -12.64 41.44
N ALA A 710 -60.61 -12.67 41.13
CA ALA A 710 -61.56 -13.07 42.09
C ALA A 710 -61.34 -14.58 42.42
N ASN A 711 -60.86 -14.85 43.61
CA ASN A 711 -60.78 -16.21 44.11
C ASN A 711 -62.20 -16.79 44.12
N HIS A 712 -62.44 -17.77 43.26
CA HIS A 712 -63.57 -18.72 43.41
C HIS A 712 -63.00 -20.12 43.50
#